data_b3e0f6a0e2ac9ab43c213be158460545
#
_entry.id   b3e0f6a0e2ac9ab43c213be158460545
#
_cell.length_a   1.000
_cell.length_b   1.000
_cell.length_c   1.000
_cell.angle_alpha   90.00
_cell.angle_beta   90.00
_cell.angle_gamma   90.00
#
_symmetry.space_group_name_H-M   'P 1'
#
loop_
_entity.id
_entity.type
_entity.pdbx_description
1 polymer ?
#
loop_
_entity_poly.entity_id
_entity_poly.type
_entity_poly.pdbx_seq_one_letter_code
_entity_poly.pdbx_strand_id
1 'polypeptide(L)'
;MQYRGYLCTLLALLVWILASCSSTPPIETPADEPPLSREAIEARVKTLVDQARASQSPEREGYLLEAAGLLVEQQEYDWARNLLTSIDSRQLDTRGFLLHTELLGSVVLNEGSYYLAERILTNPRLEQQWQTMAPERELALRELRAHLYQRTGDVIASVNERMLMDSLLGPEEPASAENREQLWQSLMSLSLAELEQAVRGESQTPLRGWLELAAISKDNQANLERQQAQVDQWQSAWPNHPASNNLPNDLQLLRRLIEQQPRQVALLLPEEGTLARAADAVRDGFLSAYYRAGHNQSRRPQIRQYNTSASDDILALYEQAMAEGADLVIGPLDKDKVRQLYEQDLLPIPVLTLNYVDSALNEERPEAPEGLYQFGLASEDEARQVARRAYQEGHRNAMILAPDRNWSARSAQAFTREWQALGGEVSIDSQFPGSGDYSRIIQQALLIDQSQARRQALTRLLGSALEFEPRRRKDLDMIFLMADPEQGRQIRPTLAFHYAGDLPVYATSHIYTGERDTKSNRDLNGVRFNTLPWLLNGEFEEKATLAEHSREAAIYSRLHALGVDAYRLYPRLPQLEQIEDARLYGATGALRMRDGGRIERELVWAQFQGGEARPMAAATPRDNALQEELRDDLQPPGER
;
A
#
# COMPACT_ATOMS: atom_id res chain seq x y z
N MET A 1 59.26 -58.14 5.99
CA MET A 1 59.36 -56.68 6.27
C MET A 1 59.96 -55.91 5.07
N GLN A 2 59.71 -56.31 3.82
CA GLN A 2 60.33 -55.70 2.61
C GLN A 2 59.26 -55.24 1.52
N TYR A 3 58.01 -55.37 1.77
CA TYR A 3 56.98 -54.96 0.81
C TYR A 3 56.24 -53.67 1.12
N ARG A 4 56.54 -52.99 2.23
CA ARG A 4 55.91 -51.72 2.60
C ARG A 4 56.61 -50.46 2.06
N GLY A 5 57.81 -50.58 1.54
CA GLY A 5 58.60 -49.44 1.02
C GLY A 5 58.26 -49.08 -0.44
N TYR A 6 57.83 -50.04 -1.24
CA TYR A 6 57.52 -49.78 -2.67
C TYR A 6 56.15 -49.22 -2.94
N LEU A 7 55.22 -49.39 -2.03
CA LEU A 7 53.86 -48.86 -2.21
C LEU A 7 53.81 -47.33 -1.96
N CYS A 8 54.64 -46.82 -1.05
CA CYS A 8 54.71 -45.36 -0.79
C CYS A 8 55.45 -44.59 -1.89
N THR A 9 56.43 -45.19 -2.53
CA THR A 9 57.15 -44.56 -3.65
C THR A 9 56.36 -44.55 -4.94
N LEU A 10 55.55 -45.58 -5.19
CA LEU A 10 54.63 -45.60 -6.35
C LEU A 10 53.43 -44.63 -6.19
N LEU A 11 52.92 -44.44 -4.98
CA LEU A 11 51.87 -43.43 -4.71
C LEU A 11 52.41 -42.00 -4.83
N ALA A 12 53.66 -41.74 -4.42
CA ALA A 12 54.28 -40.43 -4.57
C ALA A 12 54.60 -40.07 -6.03
N LEU A 13 54.93 -41.06 -6.88
CA LEU A 13 55.13 -40.84 -8.32
C LEU A 13 53.79 -40.63 -9.06
N LEU A 14 52.69 -41.29 -8.64
CA LEU A 14 51.36 -41.10 -9.25
C LEU A 14 50.78 -39.72 -8.93
N VAL A 15 51.03 -39.16 -7.75
CA VAL A 15 50.63 -37.79 -7.37
C VAL A 15 51.40 -36.72 -8.16
N TRP A 16 52.66 -37.00 -8.51
CA TRP A 16 53.47 -36.07 -9.32
C TRP A 16 53.09 -36.06 -10.81
N ILE A 17 52.61 -37.16 -11.35
CA ILE A 17 52.15 -37.24 -12.75
C ILE A 17 50.75 -36.62 -12.94
N LEU A 18 49.93 -36.56 -11.89
CA LEU A 18 48.63 -35.87 -11.92
C LEU A 18 48.74 -34.35 -11.68
N ALA A 19 49.87 -33.84 -11.22
CA ALA A 19 50.10 -32.42 -10.98
C ALA A 19 50.70 -31.68 -12.20
N SER A 20 51.02 -32.36 -13.31
CA SER A 20 51.71 -31.74 -14.45
C SER A 20 50.87 -31.55 -15.71
N CYS A 21 49.56 -31.74 -15.67
CA CYS A 21 48.67 -31.47 -16.79
C CYS A 21 47.44 -30.65 -16.39
N SER A 22 47.64 -29.42 -15.92
CA SER A 22 46.57 -28.41 -15.88
C SER A 22 47.21 -27.02 -15.70
N SER A 23 47.90 -26.56 -16.70
CA SER A 23 48.20 -25.14 -16.89
C SER A 23 47.50 -24.68 -18.18
N THR A 24 46.18 -24.70 -18.19
CA THR A 24 45.43 -23.66 -18.90
C THR A 24 45.59 -22.41 -18.05
N PRO A 25 46.09 -21.30 -18.61
CA PRO A 25 46.02 -20.02 -17.89
C PRO A 25 44.54 -19.79 -17.51
N PRO A 26 44.26 -19.28 -16.31
CA PRO A 26 42.93 -18.85 -15.99
C PRO A 26 42.54 -17.87 -17.11
N ILE A 27 41.37 -18.11 -17.74
CA ILE A 27 40.68 -17.07 -18.51
C ILE A 27 40.45 -15.99 -17.45
N GLU A 28 41.22 -14.92 -17.51
CA GLU A 28 40.94 -13.71 -16.79
C GLU A 28 39.53 -13.31 -17.29
N THR A 29 38.51 -13.62 -16.51
CA THR A 29 37.27 -12.86 -16.55
C THR A 29 37.71 -11.40 -16.48
N PRO A 30 37.28 -10.52 -17.39
CA PRO A 30 37.56 -9.11 -17.26
C PRO A 30 37.18 -8.74 -15.81
N ALA A 31 38.17 -8.27 -15.05
CA ALA A 31 37.91 -7.76 -13.73
C ALA A 31 36.81 -6.70 -13.91
N ASP A 32 35.69 -6.85 -13.23
CA ASP A 32 34.71 -5.78 -13.12
C ASP A 32 35.51 -4.54 -12.71
N GLU A 33 35.60 -3.57 -13.61
CA GLU A 33 36.19 -2.28 -13.27
C GLU A 33 35.44 -1.77 -12.06
N PRO A 34 36.12 -1.35 -10.98
CA PRO A 34 35.42 -0.85 -9.82
C PRO A 34 34.50 0.29 -10.25
N PRO A 35 33.27 0.35 -9.74
CA PRO A 35 32.31 1.36 -10.13
C PRO A 35 32.96 2.74 -10.04
N LEU A 36 32.84 3.53 -11.11
CA LEU A 36 33.43 4.86 -11.20
C LEU A 36 32.99 5.69 -9.98
N SER A 37 33.91 6.41 -9.36
CA SER A 37 33.52 7.32 -8.28
C SER A 37 32.60 8.42 -8.83
N ARG A 38 31.71 8.95 -8.00
CA ARG A 38 30.79 10.04 -8.38
C ARG A 38 31.52 11.18 -9.08
N GLU A 39 32.69 11.60 -8.57
CA GLU A 39 33.52 12.64 -9.17
C GLU A 39 34.03 12.27 -10.58
N ALA A 40 34.36 11.00 -10.81
CA ALA A 40 34.80 10.52 -12.11
C ALA A 40 33.64 10.52 -13.12
N ILE A 41 32.44 10.18 -12.68
CA ILE A 41 31.22 10.23 -13.52
C ILE A 41 30.86 11.67 -13.86
N GLU A 42 30.87 12.59 -12.90
CA GLU A 42 30.63 14.02 -13.14
C GLU A 42 31.64 14.60 -14.14
N ALA A 43 32.92 14.24 -14.03
CA ALA A 43 33.96 14.65 -14.97
C ALA A 43 33.72 14.06 -16.37
N ARG A 44 33.28 12.79 -16.47
CA ARG A 44 32.94 12.14 -17.74
C ARG A 44 31.74 12.81 -18.40
N VAL A 45 30.65 13.07 -17.63
CA VAL A 45 29.45 13.77 -18.11
C VAL A 45 29.81 15.14 -18.65
N LYS A 46 30.64 15.92 -17.93
CA LYS A 46 31.10 17.24 -18.39
C LYS A 46 31.87 17.12 -19.71
N THR A 47 32.76 16.15 -19.85
CA THR A 47 33.51 15.90 -21.08
C THR A 47 32.56 15.60 -22.26
N LEU A 48 31.57 14.74 -22.05
CA LEU A 48 30.57 14.38 -23.06
C LEU A 48 29.71 15.58 -23.48
N VAL A 49 29.30 16.41 -22.52
CA VAL A 49 28.54 17.65 -22.79
C VAL A 49 29.39 18.65 -23.60
N ASP A 50 30.69 18.78 -23.30
CA ASP A 50 31.60 19.65 -24.06
C ASP A 50 31.84 19.10 -25.49
N GLN A 51 31.95 17.79 -25.65
CA GLN A 51 32.00 17.11 -26.95
C GLN A 51 30.71 17.35 -27.74
N ALA A 52 29.56 17.23 -27.11
CA ALA A 52 28.26 17.50 -27.72
C ALA A 52 28.16 18.95 -28.23
N ARG A 53 28.69 19.93 -27.48
CA ARG A 53 28.71 21.33 -27.87
C ARG A 53 29.62 21.60 -29.09
N ALA A 54 30.68 20.80 -29.24
CA ALA A 54 31.63 20.91 -30.35
C ALA A 54 31.21 20.14 -31.62
N SER A 55 30.20 19.26 -31.49
CA SER A 55 29.75 18.37 -32.58
C SER A 55 28.41 18.82 -33.18
N GLN A 56 28.12 18.32 -34.39
CA GLN A 56 26.83 18.48 -35.05
C GLN A 56 26.02 17.19 -34.99
N SER A 57 24.68 17.28 -35.24
CA SER A 57 23.82 16.11 -35.39
C SER A 57 24.33 15.18 -36.51
N PRO A 58 24.36 13.81 -36.30
CA PRO A 58 23.81 13.07 -35.18
C PRO A 58 24.79 12.78 -34.03
N GLU A 59 26.06 13.14 -34.13
CA GLU A 59 27.08 12.84 -33.10
C GLU A 59 26.80 13.59 -31.81
N ARG A 60 26.27 14.80 -31.89
CA ARG A 60 25.87 15.60 -30.73
C ARG A 60 24.87 14.86 -29.86
N GLU A 61 23.83 14.33 -30.47
CA GLU A 61 22.78 13.59 -29.76
C GLU A 61 23.34 12.31 -29.12
N GLY A 62 24.28 11.64 -29.78
CA GLY A 62 24.97 10.46 -29.21
C GLY A 62 25.69 10.77 -27.91
N TYR A 63 26.47 11.86 -27.85
CA TYR A 63 27.14 12.29 -26.61
C TYR A 63 26.17 12.69 -25.52
N LEU A 64 25.06 13.36 -25.87
CA LEU A 64 24.03 13.73 -24.88
C LEU A 64 23.31 12.52 -24.32
N LEU A 65 23.03 11.48 -25.10
CA LEU A 65 22.42 10.24 -24.66
C LEU A 65 23.35 9.44 -23.76
N GLU A 66 24.67 9.37 -24.10
CA GLU A 66 25.66 8.72 -23.25
C GLU A 66 25.78 9.43 -21.88
N ALA A 67 25.84 10.77 -21.88
CA ALA A 67 25.88 11.56 -20.66
C ALA A 67 24.60 11.36 -19.80
N ALA A 68 23.43 11.35 -20.43
CA ALA A 68 22.17 11.14 -19.74
C ALA A 68 22.08 9.73 -19.15
N GLY A 69 22.57 8.70 -19.85
CA GLY A 69 22.64 7.33 -19.32
C GLY A 69 23.42 7.25 -18.01
N LEU A 70 24.63 7.83 -17.98
CA LEU A 70 25.45 7.89 -16.77
C LEU A 70 24.74 8.61 -15.59
N LEU A 71 24.00 9.67 -15.90
CA LEU A 71 23.25 10.42 -14.88
C LEU A 71 22.06 9.63 -14.34
N VAL A 72 21.34 8.90 -15.18
CA VAL A 72 20.23 8.02 -14.77
C VAL A 72 20.73 6.91 -13.88
N GLU A 73 21.86 6.27 -14.19
CA GLU A 73 22.51 5.26 -13.33
C GLU A 73 22.88 5.81 -11.95
N GLN A 74 23.21 7.10 -11.85
CA GLN A 74 23.52 7.77 -10.59
C GLN A 74 22.30 8.41 -9.90
N GLN A 75 21.10 8.23 -10.47
CA GLN A 75 19.85 8.82 -9.97
C GLN A 75 19.84 10.36 -9.95
N GLU A 76 20.68 11.00 -10.77
CA GLU A 76 20.73 12.46 -10.96
C GLU A 76 19.69 12.89 -12.02
N TYR A 77 18.41 12.65 -11.69
CA TYR A 77 17.29 12.75 -12.63
C TYR A 77 17.08 14.16 -13.19
N ASP A 78 17.21 15.21 -12.37
CA ASP A 78 17.04 16.60 -12.81
C ASP A 78 18.02 16.98 -13.91
N TRP A 79 19.29 16.57 -13.79
CA TRP A 79 20.30 16.85 -14.78
C TRP A 79 20.09 15.99 -16.03
N ALA A 80 19.78 14.71 -15.89
CA ALA A 80 19.45 13.82 -16.98
C ALA A 80 18.27 14.37 -17.82
N ARG A 81 17.21 14.83 -17.15
CA ARG A 81 16.04 15.44 -17.79
C ARG A 81 16.42 16.62 -18.66
N ASN A 82 17.23 17.55 -18.13
CA ASN A 82 17.67 18.73 -18.87
C ASN A 82 18.43 18.38 -20.16
N LEU A 83 19.28 17.33 -20.13
CA LEU A 83 19.98 16.85 -21.31
C LEU A 83 19.00 16.21 -22.31
N LEU A 84 18.15 15.29 -21.84
CA LEU A 84 17.22 14.54 -22.68
C LEU A 84 16.17 15.43 -23.35
N THR A 85 15.63 16.42 -22.64
CA THR A 85 14.65 17.36 -23.22
C THR A 85 15.27 18.31 -24.26
N SER A 86 16.60 18.49 -24.25
CA SER A 86 17.30 19.27 -25.27
C SER A 86 17.47 18.55 -26.63
N ILE A 87 17.11 17.25 -26.67
CA ILE A 87 17.24 16.41 -27.89
C ILE A 87 15.92 16.38 -28.64
N ASP A 88 15.94 16.73 -29.95
CA ASP A 88 14.79 16.50 -30.82
C ASP A 88 14.71 15.02 -31.22
N SER A 89 13.86 14.27 -30.53
CA SER A 89 13.70 12.82 -30.76
C SER A 89 13.30 12.44 -32.19
N ARG A 90 12.74 13.37 -32.99
CA ARG A 90 12.36 13.14 -34.38
C ARG A 90 13.57 13.01 -35.32
N GLN A 91 14.71 13.58 -34.93
CA GLN A 91 15.95 13.54 -35.70
C GLN A 91 16.83 12.33 -35.36
N LEU A 92 16.50 11.61 -34.29
CA LEU A 92 17.24 10.41 -33.90
C LEU A 92 16.97 9.23 -34.86
N ASP A 93 18.00 8.45 -35.13
CA ASP A 93 17.83 7.12 -35.71
C ASP A 93 17.03 6.19 -34.79
N THR A 94 16.70 4.99 -35.21
CA THR A 94 15.90 4.05 -34.43
C THR A 94 16.59 3.72 -33.11
N ARG A 95 17.90 3.48 -33.09
CA ARG A 95 18.66 3.13 -31.88
C ARG A 95 18.68 4.27 -30.87
N GLY A 96 19.00 5.48 -31.36
CA GLY A 96 18.99 6.69 -30.52
C GLY A 96 17.61 7.03 -29.99
N PHE A 97 16.56 6.87 -30.81
CA PHE A 97 15.17 7.07 -30.37
C PHE A 97 14.76 6.11 -29.25
N LEU A 98 15.08 4.83 -29.36
CA LEU A 98 14.75 3.83 -28.35
C LEU A 98 15.49 4.11 -27.04
N LEU A 99 16.79 4.43 -27.11
CA LEU A 99 17.57 4.81 -25.94
C LEU A 99 17.04 6.09 -25.27
N HIS A 100 16.72 7.11 -26.07
CA HIS A 100 16.12 8.34 -25.57
C HIS A 100 14.77 8.07 -24.86
N THR A 101 13.91 7.25 -25.47
CA THR A 101 12.60 6.87 -24.92
C THR A 101 12.75 6.14 -23.59
N GLU A 102 13.71 5.21 -23.49
CA GLU A 102 14.00 4.47 -22.26
C GLU A 102 14.50 5.40 -21.15
N LEU A 103 15.54 6.21 -21.43
CA LEU A 103 16.12 7.10 -20.43
C LEU A 103 15.14 8.19 -19.98
N LEU A 104 14.45 8.86 -20.92
CA LEU A 104 13.49 9.90 -20.58
C LEU A 104 12.27 9.30 -19.88
N GLY A 105 11.78 8.13 -20.33
CA GLY A 105 10.70 7.39 -19.68
C GLY A 105 11.04 7.04 -18.23
N SER A 106 12.25 6.56 -17.97
CA SER A 106 12.74 6.26 -16.62
C SER A 106 12.78 7.51 -15.74
N VAL A 107 13.34 8.62 -16.25
CA VAL A 107 13.43 9.88 -15.51
C VAL A 107 12.05 10.39 -15.11
N VAL A 108 11.15 10.55 -16.09
CA VAL A 108 9.82 11.13 -15.83
C VAL A 108 8.92 10.25 -14.95
N LEU A 109 9.11 8.93 -15.01
CA LEU A 109 8.42 8.00 -14.08
C LEU A 109 8.91 8.18 -12.65
N ASN A 110 10.22 8.32 -12.43
CA ASN A 110 10.79 8.56 -11.11
C ASN A 110 10.39 9.91 -10.52
N GLU A 111 10.22 10.93 -11.37
CA GLU A 111 9.71 12.24 -10.97
C GLU A 111 8.18 12.25 -10.71
N GLY A 112 7.46 11.17 -11.04
CA GLY A 112 6.00 11.10 -10.94
C GLY A 112 5.24 11.80 -12.06
N SER A 113 5.90 12.17 -13.14
CA SER A 113 5.31 12.83 -14.32
C SER A 113 4.60 11.83 -15.24
N TYR A 114 3.52 11.18 -14.75
CA TYR A 114 2.88 10.03 -15.42
C TYR A 114 2.24 10.39 -16.77
N TYR A 115 1.68 11.58 -16.92
CA TYR A 115 1.12 12.01 -18.20
C TYR A 115 2.19 12.12 -19.28
N LEU A 116 3.36 12.68 -18.93
CA LEU A 116 4.48 12.76 -19.87
C LEU A 116 5.07 11.37 -20.15
N ALA A 117 5.20 10.53 -19.12
CA ALA A 117 5.62 9.14 -19.26
C ALA A 117 4.71 8.36 -20.22
N GLU A 118 3.38 8.53 -20.11
CA GLU A 118 2.42 7.91 -21.02
C GLU A 118 2.66 8.34 -22.46
N ARG A 119 2.80 9.64 -22.73
CA ARG A 119 3.07 10.16 -24.08
C ARG A 119 4.37 9.64 -24.68
N ILE A 120 5.40 9.43 -23.85
CA ILE A 120 6.71 8.92 -24.29
C ILE A 120 6.62 7.42 -24.55
N LEU A 121 6.10 6.65 -23.60
CA LEU A 121 6.11 5.19 -23.62
C LEU A 121 5.00 4.58 -24.50
N THR A 122 3.97 5.36 -24.89
CA THR A 122 2.94 4.95 -25.86
C THR A 122 3.08 5.65 -27.20
N ASN A 123 4.26 6.16 -27.51
CA ASN A 123 4.51 6.86 -28.77
C ASN A 123 4.31 5.92 -29.97
N PRO A 124 3.56 6.30 -31.01
CA PRO A 124 3.33 5.47 -32.20
C PRO A 124 4.60 4.99 -32.90
N ARG A 125 5.69 5.74 -32.83
CA ARG A 125 6.99 5.32 -33.38
C ARG A 125 7.58 4.16 -32.58
N LEU A 126 7.40 4.12 -31.27
CA LEU A 126 7.79 2.99 -30.41
C LEU A 126 6.98 1.75 -30.76
N GLU A 127 5.66 1.88 -30.92
CA GLU A 127 4.76 0.77 -31.27
C GLU A 127 5.17 0.04 -32.57
N GLN A 128 5.79 0.74 -33.51
CA GLN A 128 6.28 0.16 -34.76
C GLN A 128 7.59 -0.63 -34.60
N GLN A 129 8.28 -0.51 -33.47
CA GLN A 129 9.62 -1.10 -33.28
C GLN A 129 9.63 -2.44 -32.52
N TRP A 130 8.54 -2.81 -31.85
CA TRP A 130 8.51 -4.00 -30.97
C TRP A 130 9.01 -5.27 -31.66
N GLN A 131 8.68 -5.50 -32.95
CA GLN A 131 9.06 -6.72 -33.67
C GLN A 131 10.54 -6.77 -34.09
N THR A 132 11.23 -5.66 -34.08
CA THR A 132 12.62 -5.53 -34.56
C THR A 132 13.60 -5.12 -33.47
N MET A 133 13.10 -4.92 -32.26
CA MET A 133 13.87 -4.49 -31.10
C MET A 133 14.69 -5.63 -30.52
N ALA A 134 15.86 -5.34 -29.98
CA ALA A 134 16.64 -6.31 -29.21
C ALA A 134 15.90 -6.69 -27.93
N PRO A 135 15.89 -7.97 -27.52
CA PRO A 135 15.11 -8.44 -26.35
C PRO A 135 15.40 -7.67 -25.06
N GLU A 136 16.66 -7.30 -24.81
CA GLU A 136 17.05 -6.56 -23.61
C GLU A 136 16.41 -5.17 -23.56
N ARG A 137 16.34 -4.50 -24.71
CA ARG A 137 15.70 -3.18 -24.86
C ARG A 137 14.18 -3.28 -24.75
N GLU A 138 13.61 -4.33 -25.32
CA GLU A 138 12.18 -4.61 -25.23
C GLU A 138 11.79 -4.84 -23.77
N LEU A 139 12.53 -5.64 -23.01
CA LEU A 139 12.31 -5.86 -21.59
C LEU A 139 12.32 -4.55 -20.79
N ALA A 140 13.35 -3.71 -20.97
CA ALA A 140 13.48 -2.44 -20.26
C ALA A 140 12.28 -1.50 -20.53
N LEU A 141 11.87 -1.36 -21.79
CA LEU A 141 10.75 -0.50 -22.15
C LEU A 141 9.39 -1.05 -21.69
N ARG A 142 9.20 -2.39 -21.71
CA ARG A 142 7.99 -3.03 -21.17
C ARG A 142 7.91 -2.90 -19.66
N GLU A 143 9.03 -2.99 -18.97
CA GLU A 143 9.08 -2.76 -17.52
C GLU A 143 8.65 -1.34 -17.16
N LEU A 144 9.17 -0.32 -17.87
CA LEU A 144 8.73 1.07 -17.70
C LEU A 144 7.22 1.23 -17.96
N ARG A 145 6.67 0.58 -18.99
CA ARG A 145 5.23 0.61 -19.28
C ARG A 145 4.42 -0.10 -18.20
N ALA A 146 4.89 -1.24 -17.72
CA ALA A 146 4.22 -1.95 -16.62
C ALA A 146 4.17 -1.09 -15.35
N HIS A 147 5.26 -0.40 -15.01
CA HIS A 147 5.30 0.55 -13.91
C HIS A 147 4.37 1.74 -14.13
N LEU A 148 4.38 2.34 -15.33
CA LEU A 148 3.45 3.42 -15.69
C LEU A 148 2.00 3.01 -15.45
N TYR A 149 1.57 1.89 -16.04
CA TYR A 149 0.20 1.41 -15.92
C TYR A 149 -0.19 1.05 -14.48
N GLN A 150 0.73 0.50 -13.71
CA GLN A 150 0.51 0.26 -12.28
C GLN A 150 0.30 1.57 -11.51
N ARG A 151 1.08 2.62 -11.83
CA ARG A 151 0.97 3.94 -11.18
C ARG A 151 -0.27 4.71 -11.63
N THR A 152 -0.72 4.54 -12.85
CA THR A 152 -1.95 5.18 -13.38
C THR A 152 -3.23 4.39 -13.06
N GLY A 153 -3.11 3.20 -12.48
CA GLY A 153 -4.25 2.36 -12.08
C GLY A 153 -4.80 1.45 -13.18
N ASP A 154 -4.16 1.40 -14.34
CA ASP A 154 -4.51 0.43 -15.40
C ASP A 154 -3.80 -0.90 -15.15
N VAL A 155 -4.29 -1.62 -14.12
CA VAL A 155 -3.68 -2.87 -13.67
C VAL A 155 -3.66 -3.94 -14.78
N ILE A 156 -4.69 -4.01 -15.62
CA ILE A 156 -4.76 -5.01 -16.70
C ILE A 156 -3.71 -4.72 -17.77
N ALA A 157 -3.50 -3.46 -18.12
CA ALA A 157 -2.42 -3.09 -19.04
C ALA A 157 -1.03 -3.42 -18.45
N SER A 158 -0.81 -3.17 -17.16
CA SER A 158 0.43 -3.55 -16.47
C SER A 158 0.67 -5.06 -16.51
N VAL A 159 -0.35 -5.87 -16.22
CA VAL A 159 -0.28 -7.34 -16.28
C VAL A 159 0.04 -7.83 -17.68
N ASN A 160 -0.56 -7.22 -18.71
CA ASN A 160 -0.27 -7.58 -20.10
C ASN A 160 1.19 -7.31 -20.49
N GLU A 161 1.78 -6.18 -20.09
CA GLU A 161 3.20 -5.91 -20.33
C GLU A 161 4.09 -6.95 -19.63
N ARG A 162 3.79 -7.31 -18.38
CA ARG A 162 4.53 -8.34 -17.64
C ARG A 162 4.40 -9.74 -18.24
N MET A 163 3.25 -10.08 -18.81
CA MET A 163 3.08 -11.33 -19.54
C MET A 163 3.93 -11.37 -20.82
N LEU A 164 4.05 -10.24 -21.51
CA LEU A 164 4.94 -10.12 -22.67
C LEU A 164 6.41 -10.24 -22.25
N MET A 165 6.81 -9.61 -21.13
CA MET A 165 8.14 -9.77 -20.55
C MET A 165 8.43 -11.24 -20.20
N ASP A 166 7.49 -11.96 -19.58
CA ASP A 166 7.64 -13.38 -19.24
C ASP A 166 7.89 -14.26 -20.47
N SER A 167 7.36 -13.88 -21.62
CA SER A 167 7.60 -14.58 -22.90
C SER A 167 9.01 -14.34 -23.48
N LEU A 168 9.67 -13.25 -23.08
CA LEU A 168 11.04 -12.90 -23.49
C LEU A 168 12.10 -13.47 -22.56
N LEU A 169 11.73 -13.64 -21.28
CA LEU A 169 12.59 -14.20 -20.23
C LEU A 169 12.61 -15.73 -20.32
N GLY A 170 13.74 -16.34 -20.04
CA GLY A 170 13.83 -17.80 -19.91
C GLY A 170 13.06 -18.30 -18.67
N PRO A 171 12.33 -19.43 -18.77
CA PRO A 171 11.49 -19.90 -17.68
C PRO A 171 12.25 -20.23 -16.37
N GLU A 172 13.53 -20.50 -16.48
CA GLU A 172 14.44 -20.82 -15.35
C GLU A 172 15.22 -19.58 -14.85
N GLU A 173 15.05 -18.42 -15.47
CA GLU A 173 15.76 -17.21 -15.06
C GLU A 173 15.12 -16.63 -13.78
N PRO A 174 15.91 -16.17 -12.80
CA PRO A 174 15.41 -15.52 -11.60
C PRO A 174 14.49 -14.32 -11.91
N ALA A 175 14.82 -13.55 -12.94
CA ALA A 175 14.04 -12.42 -13.40
C ALA A 175 12.61 -12.80 -13.85
N SER A 176 12.41 -14.01 -14.39
CA SER A 176 11.08 -14.51 -14.75
C SER A 176 10.22 -14.75 -13.50
N ALA A 177 10.80 -15.33 -12.44
CA ALA A 177 10.08 -15.55 -11.18
C ALA A 177 9.69 -14.23 -10.51
N GLU A 178 10.59 -13.26 -10.48
CA GLU A 178 10.34 -11.92 -9.95
C GLU A 178 9.25 -11.19 -10.74
N ASN A 179 9.33 -11.22 -12.08
CA ASN A 179 8.31 -10.61 -12.94
C ASN A 179 6.92 -11.22 -12.73
N ARG A 180 6.82 -12.55 -12.56
CA ARG A 180 5.54 -13.22 -12.26
C ARG A 180 5.00 -12.86 -10.88
N GLU A 181 5.86 -12.69 -9.89
CA GLU A 181 5.45 -12.24 -8.56
C GLU A 181 4.92 -10.79 -8.61
N GLN A 182 5.59 -9.89 -9.33
CA GLN A 182 5.10 -8.51 -9.54
C GLN A 182 3.79 -8.47 -10.35
N LEU A 183 3.62 -9.35 -11.35
CA LEU A 183 2.36 -9.55 -12.05
C LEU A 183 1.26 -9.95 -11.06
N TRP A 184 1.55 -10.93 -10.21
CA TRP A 184 0.62 -11.42 -9.19
C TRP A 184 0.22 -10.31 -8.21
N GLN A 185 1.18 -9.56 -7.69
CA GLN A 185 0.91 -8.42 -6.78
C GLN A 185 0.04 -7.35 -7.46
N SER A 186 0.26 -7.11 -8.75
CA SER A 186 -0.60 -6.19 -9.53
C SER A 186 -2.04 -6.68 -9.59
N LEU A 187 -2.29 -7.95 -9.89
CA LEU A 187 -3.64 -8.55 -9.88
C LEU A 187 -4.28 -8.52 -8.49
N MET A 188 -3.48 -8.77 -7.45
CA MET A 188 -3.94 -8.74 -6.07
C MET A 188 -4.29 -7.31 -5.57
N SER A 189 -3.98 -6.26 -6.31
CA SER A 189 -4.47 -4.91 -6.03
C SER A 189 -5.94 -4.69 -6.43
N LEU A 190 -6.47 -5.47 -7.39
CA LEU A 190 -7.87 -5.41 -7.81
C LEU A 190 -8.79 -6.00 -6.75
N SER A 191 -10.00 -5.49 -6.62
CA SER A 191 -11.06 -6.11 -5.81
C SER A 191 -11.55 -7.44 -6.43
N LEU A 192 -12.19 -8.30 -5.64
CA LEU A 192 -12.79 -9.53 -6.16
C LEU A 192 -13.79 -9.24 -7.29
N ALA A 193 -14.63 -8.21 -7.12
CA ALA A 193 -15.63 -7.83 -8.13
C ALA A 193 -14.99 -7.35 -9.45
N GLU A 194 -13.88 -6.60 -9.39
CA GLU A 194 -13.11 -6.20 -10.56
C GLU A 194 -12.45 -7.40 -11.26
N LEU A 195 -11.87 -8.34 -10.51
CA LEU A 195 -11.32 -9.58 -11.05
C LEU A 195 -12.39 -10.42 -11.75
N GLU A 196 -13.54 -10.64 -11.12
CA GLU A 196 -14.66 -11.36 -11.72
C GLU A 196 -15.22 -10.68 -12.97
N GLN A 197 -15.27 -9.34 -12.97
CA GLN A 197 -15.67 -8.56 -14.14
C GLN A 197 -14.67 -8.75 -15.27
N ALA A 198 -13.36 -8.70 -15.00
CA ALA A 198 -12.32 -8.91 -15.98
C ALA A 198 -12.37 -10.34 -16.54
N VAL A 199 -12.56 -11.36 -15.69
CA VAL A 199 -12.76 -12.77 -16.13
C VAL A 199 -13.93 -12.90 -17.10
N ARG A 200 -15.05 -12.22 -16.85
CA ARG A 200 -16.22 -12.26 -17.75
C ARG A 200 -15.97 -11.63 -19.12
N GLY A 201 -15.08 -10.62 -19.16
CA GLY A 201 -14.72 -9.90 -20.38
C GLY A 201 -13.65 -10.59 -21.23
N GLU A 202 -12.91 -11.54 -20.64
CA GLU A 202 -11.72 -12.14 -21.26
C GLU A 202 -12.05 -13.51 -21.90
N SER A 203 -11.44 -13.77 -23.06
CA SER A 203 -11.50 -15.09 -23.71
C SER A 203 -10.55 -16.09 -23.03
N GLN A 204 -10.46 -17.33 -23.54
CA GLN A 204 -9.55 -18.38 -23.02
C GLN A 204 -8.08 -18.05 -23.37
N THR A 205 -7.52 -17.03 -22.72
CA THR A 205 -6.15 -16.56 -22.86
C THR A 205 -5.37 -16.82 -21.56
N PRO A 206 -4.04 -16.79 -21.57
CA PRO A 206 -3.26 -16.84 -20.33
C PRO A 206 -3.65 -15.76 -19.31
N LEU A 207 -4.05 -14.55 -19.77
CA LEU A 207 -4.56 -13.49 -18.89
C LEU A 207 -5.77 -13.97 -18.08
N ARG A 208 -6.71 -14.64 -18.72
CA ARG A 208 -7.88 -15.22 -18.02
C ARG A 208 -7.47 -16.22 -16.95
N GLY A 209 -6.47 -17.05 -17.21
CA GLY A 209 -5.94 -17.99 -16.23
C GLY A 209 -5.42 -17.27 -14.98
N TRP A 210 -4.65 -16.21 -15.17
CA TRP A 210 -4.16 -15.35 -14.09
C TRP A 210 -5.29 -14.68 -13.30
N LEU A 211 -6.30 -14.13 -13.99
CA LEU A 211 -7.46 -13.48 -13.37
C LEU A 211 -8.30 -14.45 -12.53
N GLU A 212 -8.55 -15.67 -13.06
CA GLU A 212 -9.26 -16.71 -12.34
C GLU A 212 -8.49 -17.16 -11.08
N LEU A 213 -7.17 -17.33 -11.16
CA LEU A 213 -6.34 -17.69 -10.03
C LEU A 213 -6.35 -16.61 -8.94
N ALA A 214 -6.27 -15.33 -9.34
CA ALA A 214 -6.36 -14.20 -8.43
C ALA A 214 -7.75 -14.10 -7.75
N ALA A 215 -8.82 -14.34 -8.50
CA ALA A 215 -10.18 -14.38 -7.94
C ALA A 215 -10.33 -15.52 -6.92
N ILE A 216 -9.81 -16.73 -7.20
CA ILE A 216 -9.77 -17.86 -6.26
C ILE A 216 -9.00 -17.49 -4.99
N SER A 217 -7.86 -16.81 -5.14
CA SER A 217 -7.05 -16.40 -4.00
C SER A 217 -7.81 -15.44 -3.07
N LYS A 218 -8.63 -14.54 -3.62
CA LYS A 218 -9.41 -13.57 -2.84
C LYS A 218 -10.71 -14.12 -2.27
N ASP A 219 -11.42 -14.95 -3.01
CA ASP A 219 -12.76 -15.42 -2.62
C ASP A 219 -12.74 -16.29 -1.35
N ASN A 220 -11.76 -17.16 -1.21
CA ASN A 220 -11.78 -18.21 -0.18
C ASN A 220 -10.73 -18.06 0.91
N GLN A 221 -10.34 -16.83 1.25
CA GLN A 221 -9.29 -16.58 2.26
C GLN A 221 -9.65 -17.08 3.68
N ALA A 222 -10.93 -17.22 3.99
CA ALA A 222 -11.40 -17.74 5.27
C ALA A 222 -11.27 -19.28 5.41
N ASN A 223 -11.11 -20.02 4.30
CA ASN A 223 -11.04 -21.48 4.32
C ASN A 223 -9.89 -21.98 3.44
N LEU A 224 -8.76 -22.31 4.07
CA LEU A 224 -7.54 -22.76 3.40
C LEU A 224 -7.75 -24.05 2.60
N GLU A 225 -8.51 -25.03 3.11
CA GLU A 225 -8.76 -26.30 2.42
C GLU A 225 -9.57 -26.09 1.14
N ARG A 226 -10.59 -25.23 1.21
CA ARG A 226 -11.40 -24.87 0.03
C ARG A 226 -10.57 -24.11 -0.99
N GLN A 227 -9.75 -23.16 -0.54
CA GLN A 227 -8.84 -22.43 -1.41
C GLN A 227 -7.86 -23.37 -2.10
N GLN A 228 -7.23 -24.31 -1.36
CA GLN A 228 -6.34 -25.30 -1.93
C GLN A 228 -7.05 -26.18 -2.97
N ALA A 229 -8.25 -26.67 -2.67
CA ALA A 229 -9.02 -27.49 -3.61
C ALA A 229 -9.35 -26.74 -4.91
N GLN A 230 -9.66 -25.44 -4.82
CA GLN A 230 -9.91 -24.60 -6.00
C GLN A 230 -8.64 -24.33 -6.80
N VAL A 231 -7.50 -24.12 -6.13
CA VAL A 231 -6.19 -24.00 -6.80
C VAL A 231 -5.84 -25.31 -7.53
N ASP A 232 -6.02 -26.48 -6.90
CA ASP A 232 -5.78 -27.78 -7.53
C ASP A 232 -6.72 -28.00 -8.74
N GLN A 233 -7.98 -27.58 -8.66
CA GLN A 233 -8.92 -27.62 -9.77
C GLN A 233 -8.50 -26.69 -10.91
N TRP A 234 -8.06 -25.46 -10.57
CA TRP A 234 -7.54 -24.50 -11.54
C TRP A 234 -6.30 -25.04 -12.27
N GLN A 235 -5.32 -25.60 -11.53
CA GLN A 235 -4.14 -26.25 -12.14
C GLN A 235 -4.52 -27.34 -13.13
N SER A 236 -5.56 -28.12 -12.80
CA SER A 236 -6.08 -29.18 -13.69
C SER A 236 -6.75 -28.60 -14.95
N ALA A 237 -7.41 -27.46 -14.85
CA ALA A 237 -8.04 -26.75 -15.96
C ALA A 237 -7.04 -26.03 -16.87
N TRP A 238 -5.91 -25.59 -16.30
CA TRP A 238 -4.88 -24.79 -16.94
C TRP A 238 -3.47 -25.45 -16.93
N PRO A 239 -3.31 -26.69 -17.44
CA PRO A 239 -2.07 -27.46 -17.27
C PRO A 239 -0.82 -26.83 -17.92
N ASN A 240 -1.00 -25.98 -18.94
CA ASN A 240 0.08 -25.34 -19.67
C ASN A 240 0.27 -23.85 -19.28
N HIS A 241 -0.43 -23.38 -18.25
CA HIS A 241 -0.32 -22.00 -17.79
C HIS A 241 1.01 -21.79 -17.02
N PRO A 242 1.69 -20.64 -17.16
CA PRO A 242 2.94 -20.39 -16.44
C PRO A 242 2.86 -20.62 -14.93
N ALA A 243 1.75 -20.21 -14.31
CA ALA A 243 1.53 -20.40 -12.87
C ALA A 243 1.18 -21.85 -12.46
N SER A 244 0.90 -22.75 -13.39
CA SER A 244 0.52 -24.13 -13.02
C SER A 244 1.70 -24.94 -12.49
N ASN A 245 2.90 -24.68 -13.01
CA ASN A 245 4.12 -25.33 -12.55
C ASN A 245 4.81 -24.56 -11.42
N ASN A 246 4.60 -23.26 -11.35
CA ASN A 246 5.18 -22.38 -10.35
C ASN A 246 4.13 -21.39 -9.86
N LEU A 247 3.34 -21.82 -8.87
CA LEU A 247 2.32 -20.96 -8.24
C LEU A 247 2.96 -19.73 -7.60
N PRO A 248 2.23 -18.62 -7.49
CA PRO A 248 2.63 -17.47 -6.65
C PRO A 248 3.00 -17.90 -5.23
N ASN A 249 3.93 -17.19 -4.62
CA ASN A 249 4.52 -17.56 -3.33
C ASN A 249 3.50 -17.80 -2.21
N ASP A 250 2.46 -16.96 -2.15
CA ASP A 250 1.39 -17.07 -1.17
C ASP A 250 0.54 -18.34 -1.33
N LEU A 251 0.35 -18.81 -2.56
CA LEU A 251 -0.40 -20.04 -2.84
C LEU A 251 0.44 -21.31 -2.65
N GLN A 252 1.76 -21.24 -2.81
CA GLN A 252 2.64 -22.37 -2.54
C GLN A 252 2.63 -22.80 -1.07
N LEU A 253 2.38 -21.86 -0.15
CA LEU A 253 2.35 -22.12 1.29
C LEU A 253 1.06 -22.79 1.78
N LEU A 254 -0.02 -22.82 0.99
CA LEU A 254 -1.34 -23.26 1.45
C LEU A 254 -1.33 -24.64 2.10
N ARG A 255 -0.65 -25.63 1.50
CA ARG A 255 -0.57 -27.00 2.06
C ARG A 255 0.11 -27.02 3.41
N ARG A 256 1.21 -26.27 3.59
CA ARG A 256 1.91 -26.15 4.86
C ARG A 256 1.03 -25.48 5.91
N LEU A 257 0.33 -24.39 5.54
CA LEU A 257 -0.59 -23.70 6.44
C LEU A 257 -1.73 -24.62 6.92
N ILE A 258 -2.27 -25.48 6.03
CA ILE A 258 -3.30 -26.47 6.38
C ILE A 258 -2.75 -27.50 7.37
N GLU A 259 -1.53 -27.99 7.16
CA GLU A 259 -0.88 -28.96 8.05
C GLU A 259 -0.55 -28.39 9.44
N GLN A 260 -0.17 -27.13 9.50
CA GLN A 260 0.26 -26.40 10.70
C GLN A 260 -0.88 -25.67 11.41
N GLN A 261 -2.13 -25.82 10.97
CA GLN A 261 -3.25 -25.14 11.63
C GLN A 261 -3.33 -25.50 13.12
N PRO A 262 -3.52 -24.50 14.02
CA PRO A 262 -3.77 -24.72 15.43
C PRO A 262 -4.97 -25.66 15.64
N ARG A 263 -4.83 -26.59 16.56
CA ARG A 263 -5.92 -27.53 16.95
C ARG A 263 -6.81 -26.95 18.02
N GLN A 264 -6.24 -26.15 18.91
CA GLN A 264 -6.95 -25.44 19.95
C GLN A 264 -6.54 -23.97 19.98
N VAL A 265 -7.51 -23.09 19.93
CA VAL A 265 -7.35 -21.64 20.00
C VAL A 265 -7.97 -21.13 21.31
N ALA A 266 -7.20 -20.42 22.11
CA ALA A 266 -7.67 -19.74 23.31
C ALA A 266 -8.11 -18.31 22.94
N LEU A 267 -9.36 -17.95 23.25
CA LEU A 267 -9.91 -16.61 23.06
C LEU A 267 -9.95 -15.88 24.41
N LEU A 268 -9.04 -14.92 24.58
CA LEU A 268 -8.87 -14.14 25.82
C LEU A 268 -9.60 -12.80 25.71
N LEU A 269 -10.82 -12.74 26.23
CA LEU A 269 -11.69 -11.55 26.13
C LEU A 269 -12.31 -11.21 27.48
N PRO A 270 -12.54 -9.91 27.80
CA PRO A 270 -13.26 -9.53 29.01
C PRO A 270 -14.75 -9.81 28.87
N GLU A 271 -15.36 -10.37 29.94
CA GLU A 271 -16.80 -10.60 30.02
C GLU A 271 -17.52 -9.52 30.85
N GLU A 272 -16.78 -8.73 31.61
CA GLU A 272 -17.30 -7.67 32.46
C GLU A 272 -16.52 -6.36 32.27
N GLY A 273 -17.05 -5.25 32.80
CA GLY A 273 -16.42 -3.94 32.75
C GLY A 273 -16.70 -3.16 31.48
N THR A 274 -15.92 -2.12 31.27
CA THR A 274 -16.13 -1.13 30.18
C THR A 274 -15.93 -1.71 28.79
N LEU A 275 -15.12 -2.74 28.66
CA LEU A 275 -14.80 -3.39 27.39
C LEU A 275 -15.69 -4.60 27.06
N ALA A 276 -16.58 -5.04 27.97
CA ALA A 276 -17.39 -6.25 27.80
C ALA A 276 -18.20 -6.24 26.48
N ARG A 277 -18.94 -5.16 26.19
CA ARG A 277 -19.71 -5.06 24.95
C ARG A 277 -18.85 -5.05 23.69
N ALA A 278 -17.68 -4.43 23.76
CA ALA A 278 -16.72 -4.44 22.66
C ALA A 278 -16.17 -5.85 22.44
N ALA A 279 -15.86 -6.56 23.51
CA ALA A 279 -15.42 -7.95 23.49
C ALA A 279 -16.49 -8.90 22.96
N ASP A 280 -17.75 -8.71 23.37
CA ASP A 280 -18.90 -9.47 22.83
C ASP A 280 -19.00 -9.31 21.31
N ALA A 281 -18.89 -8.09 20.79
CA ALA A 281 -18.94 -7.84 19.35
C ALA A 281 -17.77 -8.50 18.61
N VAL A 282 -16.55 -8.46 19.16
CA VAL A 282 -15.39 -9.15 18.58
C VAL A 282 -15.60 -10.67 18.60
N ARG A 283 -16.08 -11.22 19.72
CA ARG A 283 -16.39 -12.64 19.85
C ARG A 283 -17.45 -13.07 18.83
N ASP A 284 -18.53 -12.30 18.69
CA ASP A 284 -19.62 -12.62 17.77
C ASP A 284 -19.13 -12.59 16.31
N GLY A 285 -18.30 -11.61 15.95
CA GLY A 285 -17.65 -11.57 14.63
C GLY A 285 -16.76 -12.79 14.39
N PHE A 286 -15.91 -13.12 15.36
CA PHE A 286 -15.03 -14.29 15.29
C PHE A 286 -15.82 -15.60 15.15
N LEU A 287 -16.83 -15.80 15.99
CA LEU A 287 -17.66 -17.01 15.95
C LEU A 287 -18.52 -17.10 14.67
N SER A 288 -18.99 -15.97 14.16
CA SER A 288 -19.71 -15.95 12.87
C SER A 288 -18.82 -16.49 11.74
N ALA A 289 -17.56 -16.04 11.65
CA ALA A 289 -16.60 -16.55 10.67
C ALA A 289 -16.24 -18.03 10.94
N TYR A 290 -16.04 -18.41 12.19
CA TYR A 290 -15.76 -19.79 12.61
C TYR A 290 -16.86 -20.77 12.21
N TYR A 291 -18.14 -20.47 12.50
CA TYR A 291 -19.25 -21.36 12.16
C TYR A 291 -19.47 -21.45 10.65
N ARG A 292 -19.25 -20.35 9.95
CA ARG A 292 -19.38 -20.29 8.49
C ARG A 292 -18.31 -21.13 7.79
N ALA A 293 -17.04 -20.97 8.19
CA ALA A 293 -15.94 -21.76 7.62
C ALA A 293 -16.09 -23.26 7.86
N GLY A 294 -16.71 -23.63 8.97
CA GLY A 294 -16.70 -25.00 9.46
C GLY A 294 -17.61 -26.00 8.75
N HIS A 295 -18.50 -25.60 7.85
CA HIS A 295 -19.33 -26.57 7.13
C HIS A 295 -18.51 -27.43 6.15
N ASN A 296 -17.30 -27.00 5.78
CA ASN A 296 -16.44 -27.61 4.77
C ASN A 296 -14.99 -27.83 5.23
N GLN A 297 -14.68 -27.69 6.53
CA GLN A 297 -13.32 -27.95 7.05
C GLN A 297 -13.23 -29.34 7.67
N SER A 298 -12.24 -30.13 7.25
CA SER A 298 -11.95 -31.43 7.82
C SER A 298 -11.33 -31.33 9.23
N ARG A 299 -10.68 -30.21 9.53
CA ARG A 299 -10.06 -29.92 10.84
C ARG A 299 -10.56 -28.59 11.38
N ARG A 300 -11.45 -28.61 12.38
CA ARG A 300 -11.90 -27.43 13.10
C ARG A 300 -11.08 -27.29 14.38
N PRO A 301 -10.53 -26.10 14.68
CA PRO A 301 -9.91 -25.87 15.97
C PRO A 301 -10.97 -25.91 17.08
N GLN A 302 -10.60 -26.38 18.26
CA GLN A 302 -11.40 -26.17 19.45
C GLN A 302 -11.20 -24.74 19.92
N ILE A 303 -12.30 -24.02 20.19
CA ILE A 303 -12.25 -22.66 20.73
C ILE A 303 -12.53 -22.74 22.21
N ARG A 304 -11.61 -22.26 23.05
CA ARG A 304 -11.81 -22.07 24.48
C ARG A 304 -11.76 -20.61 24.85
N GLN A 305 -12.73 -20.17 25.64
CA GLN A 305 -12.80 -18.79 26.12
C GLN A 305 -12.21 -18.69 27.52
N TYR A 306 -11.50 -17.58 27.74
CA TYR A 306 -10.92 -17.22 29.03
C TYR A 306 -11.31 -15.79 29.36
N ASN A 307 -11.94 -15.59 30.50
CA ASN A 307 -12.41 -14.28 30.93
C ASN A 307 -11.25 -13.42 31.46
N THR A 308 -10.85 -12.43 30.72
CA THR A 308 -9.76 -11.54 31.15
C THR A 308 -10.18 -10.51 32.19
N SER A 309 -11.47 -10.35 32.49
CA SER A 309 -11.94 -9.49 33.60
C SER A 309 -11.69 -10.11 34.99
N ALA A 310 -11.48 -11.43 35.06
CA ALA A 310 -11.29 -12.14 36.28
C ALA A 310 -9.91 -11.90 36.94
N SER A 311 -8.93 -11.43 36.20
CA SER A 311 -7.56 -11.18 36.67
C SER A 311 -6.93 -10.00 35.92
N ASP A 312 -6.11 -9.21 36.62
CA ASP A 312 -5.26 -8.18 36.04
C ASP A 312 -3.97 -8.78 35.43
N ASP A 313 -3.62 -10.01 35.86
CA ASP A 313 -2.45 -10.76 35.36
C ASP A 313 -2.84 -11.59 34.15
N ILE A 314 -2.50 -11.09 32.97
CA ILE A 314 -2.78 -11.78 31.70
C ILE A 314 -1.80 -12.94 31.46
N LEU A 315 -0.61 -12.92 32.07
CA LEU A 315 0.39 -13.97 31.89
C LEU A 315 -0.08 -15.27 32.55
N ALA A 316 -0.72 -15.18 33.74
CA ALA A 316 -1.31 -16.35 34.40
C ALA A 316 -2.40 -17.00 33.52
N LEU A 317 -3.25 -16.20 32.84
CA LEU A 317 -4.26 -16.73 31.93
C LEU A 317 -3.64 -17.32 30.64
N TYR A 318 -2.58 -16.73 30.15
CA TYR A 318 -1.82 -17.24 29.00
C TYR A 318 -1.18 -18.59 29.33
N GLU A 319 -0.52 -18.71 30.48
CA GLU A 319 0.07 -19.97 30.99
C GLU A 319 -1.00 -21.05 31.22
N GLN A 320 -2.16 -20.66 31.77
CA GLN A 320 -3.30 -21.57 31.91
C GLN A 320 -3.78 -22.09 30.57
N ALA A 321 -3.99 -21.21 29.59
CA ALA A 321 -4.42 -21.59 28.25
C ALA A 321 -3.42 -22.55 27.58
N MET A 322 -2.12 -22.30 27.73
CA MET A 322 -1.05 -23.16 27.23
C MET A 322 -1.06 -24.53 27.92
N ALA A 323 -1.18 -24.56 29.26
CA ALA A 323 -1.25 -25.81 30.03
C ALA A 323 -2.50 -26.65 29.70
N GLU A 324 -3.59 -26.02 29.28
CA GLU A 324 -4.82 -26.67 28.82
C GLU A 324 -4.79 -27.06 27.34
N GLY A 325 -3.65 -26.86 26.65
CA GLY A 325 -3.39 -27.36 25.31
C GLY A 325 -3.70 -26.37 24.18
N ALA A 326 -3.73 -25.07 24.45
CA ALA A 326 -3.83 -24.07 23.39
C ALA A 326 -2.56 -24.04 22.52
N ASP A 327 -2.73 -24.06 21.21
CA ASP A 327 -1.65 -23.90 20.23
C ASP A 327 -1.48 -22.43 19.82
N LEU A 328 -2.50 -21.60 20.07
CA LEU A 328 -2.51 -20.17 19.72
C LEU A 328 -3.49 -19.42 20.63
N VAL A 329 -3.14 -18.18 20.98
CA VAL A 329 -3.98 -17.26 21.75
C VAL A 329 -4.46 -16.12 20.88
N ILE A 330 -5.75 -15.74 20.97
CA ILE A 330 -6.34 -14.54 20.36
C ILE A 330 -6.87 -13.63 21.47
N GLY A 331 -6.45 -12.39 21.46
CA GLY A 331 -6.61 -11.43 22.55
C GLY A 331 -5.29 -11.22 23.31
N PRO A 332 -5.28 -10.39 24.35
CA PRO A 332 -6.40 -9.61 24.89
C PRO A 332 -6.78 -8.39 24.03
N LEU A 333 -7.92 -7.77 24.38
CA LEU A 333 -8.39 -6.50 23.80
C LEU A 333 -7.90 -5.29 24.61
N ASP A 334 -7.65 -5.45 25.88
CA ASP A 334 -7.20 -4.42 26.82
C ASP A 334 -5.71 -4.08 26.59
N LYS A 335 -5.40 -2.76 26.45
CA LYS A 335 -4.05 -2.29 26.14
C LYS A 335 -3.02 -2.57 27.25
N ASP A 336 -3.43 -2.49 28.51
CA ASP A 336 -2.52 -2.73 29.62
C ASP A 336 -2.13 -4.21 29.69
N LYS A 337 -3.05 -5.11 29.33
CA LYS A 337 -2.80 -6.55 29.21
C LYS A 337 -1.97 -6.88 27.96
N VAL A 338 -2.17 -6.17 26.84
CA VAL A 338 -1.29 -6.29 25.68
C VAL A 338 0.14 -5.87 26.03
N ARG A 339 0.31 -4.81 26.84
CA ARG A 339 1.63 -4.37 27.32
C ARG A 339 2.34 -5.46 28.12
N GLN A 340 1.65 -6.13 29.05
CA GLN A 340 2.25 -7.21 29.84
C GLN A 340 2.80 -8.35 28.97
N LEU A 341 2.12 -8.70 27.88
CA LEU A 341 2.62 -9.69 26.90
C LEU A 341 3.79 -9.14 26.08
N TYR A 342 3.75 -7.87 25.71
CA TYR A 342 4.80 -7.23 24.94
C TYR A 342 6.12 -7.09 25.71
N GLU A 343 6.05 -6.99 27.03
CA GLU A 343 7.21 -6.87 27.92
C GLU A 343 7.93 -8.22 28.15
N GLN A 344 7.39 -9.34 27.66
CA GLN A 344 8.05 -10.64 27.72
C GLN A 344 9.20 -10.72 26.70
N ASP A 345 10.12 -11.63 26.92
CA ASP A 345 11.23 -11.88 25.97
C ASP A 345 10.83 -12.91 24.90
N LEU A 346 10.00 -13.88 25.26
CA LEU A 346 9.54 -14.96 24.39
C LEU A 346 8.14 -15.40 24.79
N LEU A 347 7.30 -15.70 23.80
CA LEU A 347 6.00 -16.33 23.99
C LEU A 347 6.03 -17.75 23.39
N PRO A 348 6.00 -18.82 24.23
CA PRO A 348 6.10 -20.21 23.76
C PRO A 348 5.04 -20.64 22.74
N ILE A 349 3.84 -20.06 22.80
CA ILE A 349 2.81 -20.21 21.78
C ILE A 349 2.44 -18.83 21.22
N PRO A 350 2.12 -18.74 19.92
CA PRO A 350 1.82 -17.44 19.31
C PRO A 350 0.58 -16.78 19.91
N VAL A 351 0.65 -15.45 19.99
CA VAL A 351 -0.42 -14.59 20.50
C VAL A 351 -0.78 -13.56 19.44
N LEU A 352 -2.04 -13.54 19.01
CA LEU A 352 -2.62 -12.47 18.19
C LEU A 352 -3.40 -11.52 19.10
N THR A 353 -2.78 -10.43 19.54
CA THR A 353 -3.50 -9.42 20.36
C THR A 353 -4.52 -8.68 19.50
N LEU A 354 -5.58 -8.18 20.14
CA LEU A 354 -6.67 -7.44 19.48
C LEU A 354 -6.56 -5.92 19.71
N ASN A 355 -5.36 -5.49 20.02
CA ASN A 355 -4.97 -4.10 20.16
C ASN A 355 -3.45 -3.96 19.97
N TYR A 356 -2.98 -2.73 19.86
CA TYR A 356 -1.56 -2.40 19.77
C TYR A 356 -1.06 -1.85 21.10
N VAL A 357 0.22 -2.06 21.40
CA VAL A 357 0.91 -1.32 22.46
C VAL A 357 0.94 0.17 22.14
N ASP A 358 1.12 1.00 23.16
CA ASP A 358 1.27 2.44 22.99
C ASP A 358 2.57 2.76 22.20
N SER A 359 2.53 3.82 21.40
CA SER A 359 3.66 4.23 20.56
C SER A 359 4.94 4.50 21.35
N ALA A 360 4.82 5.02 22.57
CA ALA A 360 5.97 5.27 23.45
C ALA A 360 6.71 3.97 23.79
N LEU A 361 6.00 2.91 24.17
CA LEU A 361 6.64 1.62 24.45
C LEU A 361 7.26 1.00 23.20
N ASN A 362 6.61 1.15 22.05
CA ASN A 362 7.16 0.66 20.79
C ASN A 362 8.41 1.45 20.33
N GLU A 363 8.52 2.74 20.69
CA GLU A 363 9.74 3.54 20.45
C GLU A 363 10.88 3.13 21.40
N GLU A 364 10.57 2.78 22.66
CA GLU A 364 11.56 2.34 23.66
C GLU A 364 12.06 0.91 23.40
N ARG A 365 11.15 0.03 22.95
CA ARG A 365 11.41 -1.38 22.64
C ARG A 365 10.83 -1.69 21.26
N PRO A 366 11.56 -1.44 20.17
CA PRO A 366 11.04 -1.61 18.80
C PRO A 366 10.82 -3.08 18.41
N GLU A 367 11.50 -4.02 19.07
CA GLU A 367 11.37 -5.44 18.82
C GLU A 367 10.33 -6.05 19.76
N ALA A 368 9.22 -6.51 19.17
CA ALA A 368 8.24 -7.32 19.91
C ALA A 368 8.83 -8.70 20.25
N PRO A 369 8.34 -9.37 21.32
CA PRO A 369 8.76 -10.73 21.60
C PRO A 369 8.36 -11.68 20.47
N GLU A 370 9.19 -12.68 20.21
CA GLU A 370 8.89 -13.72 19.24
C GLU A 370 7.55 -14.39 19.57
N GLY A 371 6.71 -14.58 18.56
CA GLY A 371 5.38 -15.12 18.71
C GLY A 371 4.28 -14.11 19.06
N LEU A 372 4.59 -12.81 19.20
CA LEU A 372 3.58 -11.78 19.42
C LEU A 372 3.19 -11.09 18.11
N TYR A 373 1.92 -11.18 17.76
CA TYR A 373 1.33 -10.48 16.64
C TYR A 373 0.30 -9.47 17.14
N GLN A 374 0.36 -8.24 16.64
CA GLN A 374 -0.52 -7.17 17.08
C GLN A 374 -1.50 -6.79 15.98
N PHE A 375 -2.79 -6.86 16.25
CA PHE A 375 -3.86 -6.50 15.32
C PHE A 375 -4.93 -5.67 16.02
N GLY A 376 -5.43 -4.61 15.38
CA GLY A 376 -6.42 -3.73 16.00
C GLY A 376 -6.97 -2.68 15.05
N LEU A 377 -7.79 -1.78 15.60
CA LEU A 377 -8.42 -0.68 14.87
C LEU A 377 -7.77 0.66 15.26
N ALA A 378 -6.50 0.86 14.91
CA ALA A 378 -5.80 2.10 15.22
C ALA A 378 -6.27 3.24 14.29
N SER A 379 -6.80 4.31 14.88
CA SER A 379 -7.17 5.53 14.15
C SER A 379 -5.94 6.32 13.66
N GLU A 380 -4.80 6.10 14.29
CA GLU A 380 -3.50 6.64 13.90
C GLU A 380 -3.05 6.12 12.54
N ASP A 381 -3.31 4.84 12.22
CA ASP A 381 -3.01 4.25 10.90
C ASP A 381 -3.92 4.84 9.81
N GLU A 382 -5.18 5.09 10.13
CA GLU A 382 -6.12 5.77 9.23
C GLU A 382 -5.65 7.19 8.91
N ALA A 383 -5.18 7.93 9.93
CA ALA A 383 -4.68 9.28 9.78
C ALA A 383 -3.41 9.34 8.90
N ARG A 384 -2.47 8.39 9.06
CA ARG A 384 -1.29 8.25 8.17
C ARG A 384 -1.71 8.00 6.71
N GLN A 385 -2.70 7.15 6.48
CA GLN A 385 -3.21 6.89 5.13
C GLN A 385 -3.86 8.14 4.52
N VAL A 386 -4.54 8.96 5.31
CA VAL A 386 -5.07 10.26 4.85
C VAL A 386 -3.92 11.18 4.41
N ALA A 387 -2.85 11.28 5.19
CA ALA A 387 -1.70 12.10 4.85
C ALA A 387 -1.08 11.66 3.51
N ARG A 388 -0.80 10.35 3.35
CA ARG A 388 -0.24 9.80 2.11
C ARG A 388 -1.13 10.07 0.90
N ARG A 389 -2.43 9.82 1.02
CA ARG A 389 -3.40 10.02 -0.07
C ARG A 389 -3.49 11.48 -0.50
N ALA A 390 -3.64 12.39 0.44
CA ALA A 390 -3.76 13.81 0.14
C ALA A 390 -2.45 14.37 -0.46
N TYR A 391 -1.29 13.91 0.03
CA TYR A 391 0.01 14.29 -0.53
C TYR A 391 0.18 13.80 -1.99
N GLN A 392 -0.22 12.56 -2.28
CA GLN A 392 -0.21 11.98 -3.63
C GLN A 392 -1.15 12.73 -4.58
N GLU A 393 -2.26 13.29 -4.07
CA GLU A 393 -3.18 14.12 -4.84
C GLU A 393 -2.71 15.58 -5.00
N GLY A 394 -1.48 15.90 -4.55
CA GLY A 394 -0.80 17.18 -4.80
C GLY A 394 -0.98 18.23 -3.71
N HIS A 395 -1.61 17.90 -2.57
CA HIS A 395 -1.77 18.82 -1.45
C HIS A 395 -0.48 18.95 -0.63
N ARG A 396 -0.24 20.14 -0.06
CA ARG A 396 0.98 20.45 0.71
C ARG A 396 0.70 21.18 2.02
N ASN A 397 -0.40 21.93 2.13
CA ASN A 397 -0.73 22.76 3.28
C ASN A 397 -2.07 22.36 3.90
N ALA A 398 -1.99 21.65 5.02
CA ALA A 398 -3.14 21.06 5.66
C ALA A 398 -3.69 21.91 6.83
N MET A 399 -5.01 21.90 6.98
CA MET A 399 -5.71 22.28 8.20
C MET A 399 -6.29 21.04 8.86
N ILE A 400 -6.03 20.81 10.15
CA ILE A 400 -6.63 19.75 10.95
C ILE A 400 -7.83 20.30 11.70
N LEU A 401 -8.97 19.59 11.64
CA LEU A 401 -10.17 19.82 12.46
C LEU A 401 -10.51 18.53 13.19
N ALA A 402 -10.39 18.51 14.51
CA ALA A 402 -10.56 17.33 15.33
C ALA A 402 -11.40 17.58 16.58
N PRO A 403 -12.15 16.59 17.10
CA PRO A 403 -12.79 16.72 18.41
C PRO A 403 -11.72 16.74 19.51
N ASP A 404 -11.98 17.48 20.59
CA ASP A 404 -11.12 17.51 21.79
C ASP A 404 -11.25 16.17 22.56
N ARG A 405 -10.50 15.18 22.11
CA ARG A 405 -10.44 13.83 22.66
C ARG A 405 -9.04 13.24 22.54
N ASN A 406 -8.65 12.38 23.46
CA ASN A 406 -7.31 11.75 23.45
C ASN A 406 -7.02 10.96 22.16
N TRP A 407 -7.99 10.23 21.61
CA TRP A 407 -7.79 9.45 20.40
C TRP A 407 -7.55 10.35 19.17
N SER A 408 -8.29 11.45 19.06
CA SER A 408 -8.12 12.38 17.94
C SER A 408 -6.82 13.16 18.02
N ALA A 409 -6.35 13.51 19.24
CA ALA A 409 -5.04 14.12 19.43
C ALA A 409 -3.90 13.20 18.94
N ARG A 410 -3.96 11.88 19.27
CA ARG A 410 -2.98 10.91 18.75
C ARG A 410 -3.06 10.76 17.23
N SER A 411 -4.27 10.74 16.67
CA SER A 411 -4.46 10.65 15.22
C SER A 411 -3.98 11.91 14.50
N ALA A 412 -4.22 13.11 15.07
CA ALA A 412 -3.69 14.37 14.55
C ALA A 412 -2.15 14.39 14.56
N GLN A 413 -1.54 13.88 15.64
CA GLN A 413 -0.09 13.75 15.73
C GLN A 413 0.47 12.75 14.69
N ALA A 414 -0.21 11.62 14.49
CA ALA A 414 0.18 10.62 13.49
C ALA A 414 0.08 11.19 12.07
N PHE A 415 -0.99 11.93 11.75
CA PHE A 415 -1.12 12.66 10.50
C PHE A 415 0.02 13.66 10.31
N THR A 416 0.27 14.49 11.32
CA THR A 416 1.28 15.55 11.25
C THR A 416 2.68 14.99 11.01
N ARG A 417 3.07 13.94 11.72
CA ARG A 417 4.38 13.28 11.53
C ARG A 417 4.54 12.74 10.11
N GLU A 418 3.53 12.02 9.62
CA GLU A 418 3.54 11.46 8.26
C GLU A 418 3.54 12.56 7.20
N TRP A 419 2.71 13.61 7.39
CA TRP A 419 2.61 14.75 6.48
C TRP A 419 3.92 15.49 6.33
N GLN A 420 4.60 15.78 7.47
CA GLN A 420 5.90 16.43 7.48
C GLN A 420 7.01 15.56 6.89
N ALA A 421 6.99 14.25 7.14
CA ALA A 421 7.95 13.31 6.55
C ALA A 421 7.84 13.26 5.02
N LEU A 422 6.63 13.48 4.48
CA LEU A 422 6.38 13.60 3.04
C LEU A 422 6.75 14.98 2.47
N GLY A 423 7.00 15.99 3.31
CA GLY A 423 7.31 17.36 2.89
C GLY A 423 6.11 18.31 2.91
N GLY A 424 5.00 17.94 3.54
CA GLY A 424 3.84 18.81 3.75
C GLY A 424 3.93 19.65 5.01
N GLU A 425 3.12 20.72 5.11
CA GLU A 425 3.00 21.60 6.26
C GLU A 425 1.60 21.54 6.87
N VAL A 426 1.51 21.45 8.21
CA VAL A 426 0.26 21.66 8.95
C VAL A 426 0.19 23.11 9.39
N SER A 427 -0.57 23.90 8.66
CA SER A 427 -0.71 25.33 8.94
C SER A 427 -1.63 25.62 10.12
N ILE A 428 -2.57 24.71 10.41
CA ILE A 428 -3.54 24.84 11.51
C ILE A 428 -3.87 23.46 12.08
N ASP A 429 -3.85 23.39 13.42
CA ASP A 429 -4.46 22.30 14.19
C ASP A 429 -5.52 22.92 15.12
N SER A 430 -6.79 22.68 14.80
CA SER A 430 -7.93 23.19 15.54
C SER A 430 -8.77 22.07 16.14
N GLN A 431 -9.03 22.20 17.43
CA GLN A 431 -9.88 21.29 18.17
C GLN A 431 -11.26 21.89 18.40
N PHE A 432 -12.29 21.04 18.34
CA PHE A 432 -13.67 21.43 18.66
C PHE A 432 -14.25 20.56 19.79
N PRO A 433 -15.11 21.14 20.68
CA PRO A 433 -15.80 20.36 21.69
C PRO A 433 -16.81 19.39 21.05
N GLY A 434 -17.19 18.36 21.77
CA GLY A 434 -18.10 17.31 21.29
C GLY A 434 -19.46 17.79 20.75
N SER A 435 -19.95 18.90 21.28
CA SER A 435 -21.09 19.67 20.75
C SER A 435 -20.77 21.15 20.93
N GLY A 436 -20.97 21.99 19.91
CA GLY A 436 -20.62 23.38 20.04
C GLY A 436 -20.73 24.24 18.79
N ASP A 437 -20.27 25.47 18.92
CA ASP A 437 -20.28 26.46 17.85
C ASP A 437 -19.12 26.21 16.87
N TYR A 438 -19.32 25.27 15.95
CA TYR A 438 -18.37 24.99 14.86
C TYR A 438 -18.08 26.24 14.01
N SER A 439 -19.09 27.12 13.85
CA SER A 439 -18.96 28.34 13.06
C SER A 439 -17.86 29.24 13.60
N ARG A 440 -17.81 29.48 14.92
CA ARG A 440 -16.77 30.31 15.54
C ARG A 440 -15.38 29.72 15.38
N ILE A 441 -15.23 28.41 15.57
CA ILE A 441 -13.93 27.74 15.46
C ILE A 441 -13.42 27.83 14.01
N ILE A 442 -14.30 27.55 13.03
CA ILE A 442 -13.96 27.64 11.61
C ILE A 442 -13.63 29.08 11.20
N GLN A 443 -14.36 30.08 11.69
CA GLN A 443 -14.04 31.50 11.45
C GLN A 443 -12.64 31.85 11.94
N GLN A 444 -12.28 31.44 13.14
CA GLN A 444 -10.96 31.67 13.73
C GLN A 444 -9.86 30.96 12.93
N ALA A 445 -10.05 29.67 12.63
CA ALA A 445 -9.10 28.89 11.87
C ALA A 445 -8.86 29.47 10.46
N LEU A 446 -9.90 29.95 9.80
CA LEU A 446 -9.82 30.57 8.47
C LEU A 446 -9.47 32.06 8.48
N LEU A 447 -9.23 32.66 9.66
CA LEU A 447 -8.92 34.09 9.86
C LEU A 447 -10.01 35.04 9.32
N ILE A 448 -11.27 34.59 9.25
CA ILE A 448 -12.41 35.41 8.81
C ILE A 448 -12.70 36.52 9.83
N ASP A 449 -12.62 36.22 11.11
CA ASP A 449 -12.72 37.18 12.22
C ASP A 449 -11.69 38.29 12.09
N GLN A 450 -10.45 37.98 11.78
CA GLN A 450 -9.40 38.96 11.54
C GLN A 450 -9.66 39.81 10.29
N SER A 451 -10.18 39.19 9.23
CA SER A 451 -10.60 39.93 8.03
C SER A 451 -11.71 40.95 8.35
N GLN A 452 -12.70 40.56 9.17
CA GLN A 452 -13.76 41.45 9.64
C GLN A 452 -13.23 42.56 10.58
N ALA A 453 -12.29 42.24 11.49
CA ALA A 453 -11.66 43.20 12.37
C ALA A 453 -10.85 44.25 11.58
N ARG A 454 -10.10 43.84 10.56
CA ARG A 454 -9.41 44.76 9.64
C ARG A 454 -10.36 45.73 8.95
N ARG A 455 -11.52 45.23 8.45
CA ARG A 455 -12.56 46.09 7.89
C ARG A 455 -13.02 47.14 8.87
N GLN A 456 -13.37 46.73 10.11
CA GLN A 456 -13.83 47.66 11.16
C GLN A 456 -12.77 48.74 11.51
N ALA A 457 -11.51 48.36 11.54
CA ALA A 457 -10.40 49.29 11.76
C ALA A 457 -10.28 50.30 10.62
N LEU A 458 -10.35 49.83 9.35
CA LEU A 458 -10.30 50.69 8.17
C LEU A 458 -11.53 51.60 8.06
N THR A 459 -12.73 51.11 8.35
CA THR A 459 -13.96 51.93 8.37
C THR A 459 -13.84 53.06 9.40
N ARG A 460 -13.29 52.76 10.60
CA ARG A 460 -13.03 53.81 11.63
C ARG A 460 -11.99 54.83 11.19
N LEU A 461 -10.95 54.37 10.51
CA LEU A 461 -9.87 55.25 10.03
C LEU A 461 -10.32 56.18 8.90
N LEU A 462 -11.12 55.68 7.97
CA LEU A 462 -11.57 56.40 6.77
C LEU A 462 -12.85 57.20 6.97
N GLY A 463 -13.60 56.93 8.06
CA GLY A 463 -14.86 57.60 8.36
C GLY A 463 -16.00 57.33 7.38
N SER A 464 -15.84 56.30 6.50
CA SER A 464 -16.81 55.93 5.48
C SER A 464 -17.07 54.44 5.47
N ALA A 465 -18.27 54.02 5.06
CA ALA A 465 -18.59 52.62 4.86
C ALA A 465 -17.76 52.04 3.68
N LEU A 466 -17.17 50.88 3.89
CA LEU A 466 -16.40 50.17 2.87
C LEU A 466 -17.23 49.00 2.32
N GLU A 467 -17.26 48.84 1.01
CA GLU A 467 -17.66 47.58 0.43
C GLU A 467 -16.64 46.52 0.83
N PHE A 468 -17.14 45.39 1.36
CA PHE A 468 -16.27 44.38 1.95
C PHE A 468 -16.86 43.02 1.82
N GLU A 469 -16.03 42.13 1.32
CA GLU A 469 -16.25 40.68 1.33
C GLU A 469 -15.21 40.02 2.22
N PRO A 470 -15.61 39.24 3.23
CA PRO A 470 -14.66 38.52 4.08
C PRO A 470 -13.82 37.56 3.24
N ARG A 471 -12.52 37.58 3.46
CA ARG A 471 -11.60 36.68 2.77
C ARG A 471 -10.94 35.73 3.76
N ARG A 472 -11.02 34.42 3.47
CA ARG A 472 -10.25 33.42 4.19
C ARG A 472 -8.77 33.49 3.82
N ARG A 473 -7.92 32.88 4.64
CA ARG A 473 -6.51 32.64 4.30
C ARG A 473 -6.46 31.75 3.03
N LYS A 474 -5.45 31.95 2.20
CA LYS A 474 -5.31 31.30 0.89
C LYS A 474 -4.22 30.23 0.82
N ASP A 475 -3.43 30.11 1.88
CA ASP A 475 -2.33 29.16 2.00
C ASP A 475 -2.76 27.71 2.27
N LEU A 476 -4.04 27.47 2.61
CA LEU A 476 -4.59 26.12 2.81
C LEU A 476 -5.05 25.51 1.49
N ASP A 477 -4.69 24.27 1.26
CA ASP A 477 -5.09 23.50 0.07
C ASP A 477 -5.90 22.22 0.39
N MET A 478 -5.94 21.81 1.67
CA MET A 478 -6.78 20.70 2.13
C MET A 478 -7.22 20.83 3.60
N ILE A 479 -8.25 20.07 3.97
CA ILE A 479 -8.72 19.92 5.36
C ILE A 479 -8.71 18.45 5.73
N PHE A 480 -8.02 18.09 6.83
CA PHE A 480 -8.15 16.80 7.49
C PHE A 480 -9.19 16.89 8.61
N LEU A 481 -10.32 16.21 8.44
CA LEU A 481 -11.45 16.22 9.35
C LEU A 481 -11.55 14.90 10.11
N MET A 482 -11.48 14.95 11.43
CA MET A 482 -11.88 13.85 12.31
C MET A 482 -13.23 14.19 12.92
N ALA A 483 -14.26 13.46 12.58
CA ALA A 483 -15.63 13.73 13.04
C ALA A 483 -16.48 12.45 12.96
N ASP A 484 -17.49 12.35 13.80
CA ASP A 484 -18.59 11.42 13.57
C ASP A 484 -19.54 11.95 12.49
N PRO A 485 -20.53 11.15 12.00
CA PRO A 485 -21.43 11.59 10.95
C PRO A 485 -22.25 12.82 11.30
N GLU A 486 -22.68 12.97 12.56
CA GLU A 486 -23.49 14.11 13.00
C GLU A 486 -22.68 15.41 13.00
N GLN A 487 -21.45 15.34 13.49
CA GLN A 487 -20.50 16.45 13.48
C GLN A 487 -20.13 16.84 12.03
N GLY A 488 -19.80 15.85 11.20
CA GLY A 488 -19.43 16.07 9.81
C GLY A 488 -20.54 16.77 9.00
N ARG A 489 -21.80 16.36 9.19
CA ARG A 489 -22.99 16.98 8.57
C ARG A 489 -23.19 18.44 8.95
N GLN A 490 -22.67 18.88 10.08
CA GLN A 490 -22.69 20.28 10.52
C GLN A 490 -21.43 21.03 10.06
N ILE A 491 -20.27 20.40 10.16
CA ILE A 491 -18.98 21.03 9.85
C ILE A 491 -18.84 21.30 8.35
N ARG A 492 -19.17 20.34 7.48
CA ARG A 492 -18.97 20.48 6.02
C ARG A 492 -19.77 21.65 5.42
N PRO A 493 -21.08 21.85 5.69
CA PRO A 493 -21.81 23.03 5.25
C PRO A 493 -21.29 24.33 5.88
N THR A 494 -20.84 24.29 7.15
CA THR A 494 -20.27 25.45 7.83
C THR A 494 -18.95 25.91 7.20
N LEU A 495 -18.10 24.96 6.74
CA LEU A 495 -16.91 25.30 5.94
C LEU A 495 -17.28 26.02 4.65
N ALA A 496 -18.30 25.54 3.94
CA ALA A 496 -18.79 26.20 2.72
C ALA A 496 -19.35 27.60 3.01
N PHE A 497 -20.10 27.75 4.09
CA PHE A 497 -20.61 29.05 4.54
C PHE A 497 -19.49 30.06 4.84
N HIS A 498 -18.35 29.59 5.35
CA HIS A 498 -17.16 30.39 5.64
C HIS A 498 -16.12 30.40 4.51
N TYR A 499 -16.57 30.33 3.25
CA TYR A 499 -15.74 30.46 2.05
C TYR A 499 -14.64 29.40 1.88
N ALA A 500 -14.79 28.23 2.52
CA ALA A 500 -13.89 27.07 2.38
C ALA A 500 -14.56 25.87 1.69
N GLY A 501 -15.62 26.11 0.93
CA GLY A 501 -16.34 25.06 0.18
C GLY A 501 -15.53 24.46 -0.96
N ASP A 502 -14.54 25.18 -1.46
CA ASP A 502 -13.60 24.78 -2.51
C ASP A 502 -12.46 23.89 -1.98
N LEU A 503 -12.17 23.90 -0.67
CA LEU A 503 -11.14 23.05 -0.10
C LEU A 503 -11.61 21.59 -0.04
N PRO A 504 -10.80 20.64 -0.55
CA PRO A 504 -11.07 19.22 -0.38
C PRO A 504 -10.99 18.83 1.09
N VAL A 505 -11.95 18.02 1.53
CA VAL A 505 -12.03 17.51 2.89
C VAL A 505 -11.73 16.01 2.86
N TYR A 506 -10.73 15.58 3.64
CA TYR A 506 -10.36 14.20 3.87
C TYR A 506 -10.70 13.82 5.31
N ALA A 507 -11.27 12.65 5.50
CA ALA A 507 -11.67 12.18 6.83
C ALA A 507 -11.21 10.73 7.08
N THR A 508 -11.22 10.33 8.35
CA THR A 508 -11.06 8.94 8.78
C THR A 508 -12.40 8.19 8.68
N SER A 509 -12.35 6.87 8.84
CA SER A 509 -13.53 6.00 8.79
C SER A 509 -14.63 6.38 9.77
N HIS A 510 -14.34 7.19 10.80
CA HIS A 510 -15.31 7.63 11.81
C HIS A 510 -16.48 8.43 11.23
N ILE A 511 -16.28 9.07 10.07
CA ILE A 511 -17.31 9.88 9.38
C ILE A 511 -18.47 9.04 8.81
N TYR A 512 -18.32 7.69 8.76
CA TYR A 512 -19.29 6.80 8.13
C TYR A 512 -19.55 5.56 8.98
N THR A 513 -20.82 5.25 9.22
CA THR A 513 -21.26 4.07 10.02
C THR A 513 -21.55 2.82 9.18
N GLY A 514 -21.56 2.94 7.85
CA GLY A 514 -22.04 1.88 6.96
C GLY A 514 -23.54 1.92 6.68
N GLU A 515 -24.29 2.83 7.29
CA GLU A 515 -25.73 3.00 7.06
C GLU A 515 -26.01 3.89 5.84
N ARG A 516 -26.97 3.47 5.02
CA ARG A 516 -27.44 4.24 3.87
C ARG A 516 -28.47 5.28 4.32
N ASP A 517 -28.01 6.47 4.66
CA ASP A 517 -28.86 7.63 4.89
C ASP A 517 -28.59 8.70 3.83
N THR A 518 -29.11 8.47 2.62
CA THR A 518 -28.90 9.36 1.46
C THR A 518 -29.43 10.77 1.67
N LYS A 519 -30.38 10.96 2.56
CA LYS A 519 -30.94 12.28 2.84
C LYS A 519 -30.02 13.12 3.70
N SER A 520 -29.62 12.60 4.86
CA SER A 520 -28.80 13.33 5.82
C SER A 520 -27.32 13.41 5.35
N ASN A 521 -26.84 12.39 4.65
CA ASN A 521 -25.46 12.36 4.16
C ASN A 521 -25.21 13.29 2.95
N ARG A 522 -26.25 13.97 2.40
CA ARG A 522 -26.06 15.03 1.39
C ARG A 522 -25.16 16.16 1.90
N ASP A 523 -25.23 16.45 3.18
CA ASP A 523 -24.41 17.46 3.82
C ASP A 523 -22.92 17.09 3.85
N LEU A 524 -22.58 15.81 3.67
CA LEU A 524 -21.23 15.28 3.56
C LEU A 524 -20.70 15.23 2.12
N ASN A 525 -21.48 15.62 1.12
CA ASN A 525 -21.07 15.52 -0.28
C ASN A 525 -19.70 16.16 -0.53
N GLY A 526 -18.86 15.44 -1.26
CA GLY A 526 -17.49 15.83 -1.58
C GLY A 526 -16.43 15.42 -0.53
N VAL A 527 -16.82 14.99 0.68
CA VAL A 527 -15.88 14.47 1.68
C VAL A 527 -15.32 13.14 1.20
N ARG A 528 -13.99 13.04 1.16
CA ARG A 528 -13.22 11.83 0.85
C ARG A 528 -12.80 11.20 2.17
N PHE A 529 -12.88 9.89 2.27
CA PHE A 529 -12.51 9.21 3.53
C PHE A 529 -12.05 7.79 3.27
N ASN A 530 -11.16 7.32 4.13
CA ASN A 530 -10.82 5.91 4.17
C ASN A 530 -11.80 5.15 5.07
N THR A 531 -12.08 3.91 4.77
CA THR A 531 -13.01 3.10 5.56
C THR A 531 -12.75 1.60 5.39
N LEU A 532 -13.40 0.81 6.22
CA LEU A 532 -13.34 -0.64 6.17
C LEU A 532 -14.17 -1.17 4.98
N PRO A 533 -13.69 -2.19 4.24
CA PRO A 533 -14.52 -2.89 3.24
C PRO A 533 -15.87 -3.34 3.81
N TRP A 534 -15.88 -3.81 5.05
CA TRP A 534 -17.08 -4.20 5.80
C TRP A 534 -18.18 -3.15 5.83
N LEU A 535 -17.83 -1.87 5.84
CA LEU A 535 -18.81 -0.77 5.88
C LEU A 535 -19.31 -0.36 4.50
N LEU A 536 -18.47 -0.49 3.47
CA LEU A 536 -18.83 -0.11 2.10
C LEU A 536 -19.56 -1.21 1.35
N ASN A 537 -19.05 -2.44 1.44
CA ASN A 537 -19.54 -3.54 0.63
C ASN A 537 -20.55 -4.36 1.42
N GLY A 538 -21.73 -4.58 0.84
CA GLY A 538 -22.77 -5.44 1.43
C GLY A 538 -22.49 -6.94 1.35
N GLU A 539 -21.30 -7.34 0.89
CA GLU A 539 -20.99 -8.69 0.42
C GLU A 539 -20.46 -9.66 1.50
N PHE A 540 -20.31 -9.18 2.74
CA PHE A 540 -19.91 -10.07 3.84
C PHE A 540 -21.14 -10.80 4.38
N GLU A 541 -21.22 -12.11 4.13
CA GLU A 541 -22.36 -12.92 4.59
C GLU A 541 -22.40 -13.03 6.13
N GLU A 542 -21.24 -12.94 6.81
CA GLU A 542 -21.17 -12.82 8.27
C GLU A 542 -21.91 -11.57 8.76
N LYS A 543 -21.85 -10.47 8.02
CA LYS A 543 -22.57 -9.22 8.35
C LYS A 543 -24.08 -9.39 8.33
N ALA A 544 -24.62 -10.12 7.33
CA ALA A 544 -26.04 -10.42 7.25
C ALA A 544 -26.48 -11.26 8.45
N THR A 545 -25.75 -12.32 8.78
CA THR A 545 -26.02 -13.19 9.94
C THR A 545 -26.02 -12.41 11.25
N LEU A 546 -25.03 -11.54 11.47
CA LEU A 546 -24.93 -10.71 12.67
C LEU A 546 -26.06 -9.70 12.78
N ALA A 547 -26.49 -9.09 11.67
CA ALA A 547 -27.60 -8.15 11.64
C ALA A 547 -28.95 -8.78 12.02
N GLU A 548 -29.15 -10.06 11.69
CA GLU A 548 -30.35 -10.81 12.06
C GLU A 548 -30.42 -11.12 13.58
N HIS A 549 -29.26 -11.26 14.23
CA HIS A 549 -29.17 -11.72 15.62
C HIS A 549 -28.97 -10.60 16.65
N SER A 550 -28.53 -9.40 16.22
CA SER A 550 -28.25 -8.28 17.12
C SER A 550 -28.82 -6.97 16.62
N ARG A 551 -29.65 -6.32 17.45
CA ARG A 551 -30.14 -4.95 17.17
C ARG A 551 -29.04 -3.89 17.29
N GLU A 552 -27.97 -4.18 18.01
CA GLU A 552 -26.81 -3.31 18.22
C GLU A 552 -25.67 -3.58 17.22
N ALA A 553 -25.89 -4.49 16.26
CA ALA A 553 -24.87 -4.89 15.28
C ALA A 553 -24.30 -3.70 14.49
N ALA A 554 -25.11 -2.68 14.22
CA ALA A 554 -24.65 -1.47 13.54
C ALA A 554 -23.66 -0.65 14.37
N ILE A 555 -23.89 -0.52 15.69
CA ILE A 555 -23.05 0.29 16.59
C ILE A 555 -21.66 -0.29 16.72
N TYR A 556 -21.56 -1.62 16.83
CA TYR A 556 -20.30 -2.35 17.01
C TYR A 556 -19.77 -2.96 15.70
N SER A 557 -20.28 -2.51 14.55
CA SER A 557 -20.03 -3.09 13.23
C SER A 557 -18.51 -3.24 12.91
N ARG A 558 -17.67 -2.30 13.34
CA ARG A 558 -16.22 -2.37 13.17
C ARG A 558 -15.56 -3.44 14.03
N LEU A 559 -16.08 -3.66 15.24
CA LEU A 559 -15.58 -4.69 16.16
C LEU A 559 -16.00 -6.08 15.69
N HIS A 560 -17.17 -6.22 15.10
CA HIS A 560 -17.54 -7.45 14.40
C HIS A 560 -16.55 -7.77 13.27
N ALA A 561 -16.21 -6.76 12.44
CA ALA A 561 -15.21 -6.92 11.37
C ALA A 561 -13.84 -7.32 11.92
N LEU A 562 -13.41 -6.73 13.06
CA LEU A 562 -12.17 -7.11 13.75
C LEU A 562 -12.19 -8.60 14.15
N GLY A 563 -13.30 -9.08 14.72
CA GLY A 563 -13.46 -10.48 15.09
C GLY A 563 -13.42 -11.42 13.89
N VAL A 564 -14.11 -11.07 12.79
CA VAL A 564 -14.08 -11.82 11.54
C VAL A 564 -12.64 -11.95 11.01
N ASP A 565 -11.91 -10.85 11.00
CA ASP A 565 -10.53 -10.86 10.51
C ASP A 565 -9.56 -11.54 11.49
N ALA A 566 -9.77 -11.47 12.78
CA ALA A 566 -8.99 -12.24 13.76
C ALA A 566 -9.09 -13.76 13.48
N TYR A 567 -10.29 -14.24 13.09
CA TYR A 567 -10.48 -15.62 12.65
C TYR A 567 -9.75 -15.92 11.34
N ARG A 568 -9.78 -15.01 10.37
CA ARG A 568 -9.13 -15.20 9.07
C ARG A 568 -7.61 -15.10 9.16
N LEU A 569 -7.09 -14.30 10.09
CA LEU A 569 -5.66 -14.06 10.30
C LEU A 569 -4.94 -15.24 10.95
N TYR A 570 -5.53 -15.85 12.00
CA TYR A 570 -4.76 -16.80 12.83
C TYR A 570 -4.11 -17.95 12.05
N PRO A 571 -4.73 -18.55 11.01
CA PRO A 571 -4.09 -19.62 10.27
C PRO A 571 -3.08 -19.12 9.22
N ARG A 572 -3.03 -17.81 8.99
CA ARG A 572 -2.20 -17.15 7.96
C ARG A 572 -1.05 -16.33 8.53
N LEU A 573 -0.93 -16.26 9.85
CA LEU A 573 0.19 -15.54 10.48
C LEU A 573 1.56 -15.96 9.91
N PRO A 574 1.87 -17.27 9.72
CA PRO A 574 3.13 -17.66 9.13
C PRO A 574 3.29 -17.22 7.66
N GLN A 575 2.19 -17.10 6.89
CA GLN A 575 2.24 -16.58 5.53
C GLN A 575 2.62 -15.10 5.50
N LEU A 576 1.98 -14.29 6.35
CA LEU A 576 2.25 -12.86 6.45
C LEU A 576 3.65 -12.55 7.00
N GLU A 577 4.22 -13.46 7.79
CA GLU A 577 5.56 -13.33 8.35
C GLU A 577 6.65 -13.73 7.36
N GLN A 578 6.43 -14.79 6.57
CA GLN A 578 7.45 -15.33 5.67
C GLN A 578 7.52 -14.62 4.31
N ILE A 579 6.43 -13.97 3.89
CA ILE A 579 6.34 -13.31 2.59
C ILE A 579 6.15 -11.81 2.82
N GLU A 580 7.15 -11.01 2.47
CA GLU A 580 7.26 -9.57 2.77
C GLU A 580 6.04 -8.76 2.30
N ASP A 581 5.49 -9.05 1.13
CA ASP A 581 4.35 -8.35 0.57
C ASP A 581 3.04 -9.14 0.63
N ALA A 582 2.99 -10.23 1.41
CA ALA A 582 1.77 -10.99 1.58
C ALA A 582 0.65 -10.14 2.17
N ARG A 583 -0.54 -10.26 1.63
CA ARG A 583 -1.73 -9.53 2.08
C ARG A 583 -2.91 -10.48 2.28
N LEU A 584 -3.62 -10.30 3.38
CA LEU A 584 -4.93 -10.88 3.61
C LEU A 584 -6.00 -9.81 3.37
N TYR A 585 -6.89 -10.03 2.41
CA TYR A 585 -7.97 -9.09 2.10
C TYR A 585 -9.18 -9.36 3.00
N GLY A 586 -9.20 -8.63 4.11
CA GLY A 586 -10.15 -8.83 5.20
C GLY A 586 -11.35 -7.89 5.18
N ALA A 587 -12.17 -8.05 6.20
CA ALA A 587 -13.31 -7.19 6.50
C ALA A 587 -12.87 -5.79 6.96
N THR A 588 -11.71 -5.69 7.62
CA THR A 588 -11.16 -4.44 8.16
C THR A 588 -10.22 -3.72 7.19
N GLY A 589 -9.84 -4.34 6.08
CA GLY A 589 -8.91 -3.81 5.08
C GLY A 589 -8.02 -4.90 4.48
N ALA A 590 -7.05 -4.51 3.65
CA ALA A 590 -5.95 -5.39 3.28
C ALA A 590 -4.94 -5.39 4.42
N LEU A 591 -4.67 -6.58 4.97
CA LEU A 591 -3.87 -6.79 6.17
C LEU A 591 -2.48 -7.23 5.76
N ARG A 592 -1.46 -6.54 6.25
CA ARG A 592 -0.05 -6.83 6.00
C ARG A 592 0.73 -6.81 7.30
N MET A 593 1.65 -7.74 7.46
CA MET A 593 2.57 -7.74 8.60
C MET A 593 3.73 -6.78 8.35
N ARG A 594 4.09 -6.04 9.38
CA ARG A 594 5.29 -5.20 9.46
C ARG A 594 6.25 -5.78 10.47
N ASP A 595 7.46 -5.22 10.50
CA ASP A 595 8.47 -5.57 11.50
C ASP A 595 7.88 -5.55 12.92
N GLY A 596 8.34 -6.46 13.77
CA GLY A 596 7.84 -6.61 15.13
C GLY A 596 6.42 -7.17 15.22
N GLY A 597 5.96 -7.95 14.25
CA GLY A 597 4.66 -8.64 14.29
C GLY A 597 3.44 -7.71 14.24
N ARG A 598 3.62 -6.44 13.84
CA ARG A 598 2.53 -5.46 13.72
C ARG A 598 1.74 -5.67 12.43
N ILE A 599 0.45 -5.96 12.52
CA ILE A 599 -0.44 -6.11 11.38
C ILE A 599 -1.10 -4.77 11.07
N GLU A 600 -0.68 -4.15 9.98
CA GLU A 600 -1.28 -2.92 9.45
C GLU A 600 -2.47 -3.23 8.55
N ARG A 601 -3.45 -2.34 8.56
CA ARG A 601 -4.64 -2.38 7.72
C ARG A 601 -4.53 -1.31 6.64
N GLU A 602 -4.59 -1.69 5.39
CA GLU A 602 -4.77 -0.77 4.26
C GLU A 602 -6.28 -0.67 3.97
N LEU A 603 -6.83 0.52 4.16
CA LEU A 603 -8.26 0.78 4.06
C LEU A 603 -8.67 1.11 2.62
N VAL A 604 -9.93 0.88 2.30
CA VAL A 604 -10.52 1.33 1.03
C VAL A 604 -10.92 2.80 1.12
N TRP A 605 -10.89 3.49 -0.02
CA TRP A 605 -11.28 4.89 -0.12
C TRP A 605 -12.69 5.06 -0.67
N ALA A 606 -13.41 6.02 -0.14
CA ALA A 606 -14.72 6.39 -0.59
C ALA A 606 -14.91 7.91 -0.59
N GLN A 607 -15.90 8.36 -1.36
CA GLN A 607 -16.38 9.75 -1.38
C GLN A 607 -17.89 9.79 -1.26
N PHE A 608 -18.42 10.74 -0.50
CA PHE A 608 -19.84 11.00 -0.52
C PHE A 608 -20.26 11.71 -1.80
N GLN A 609 -21.17 11.08 -2.56
CA GLN A 609 -21.75 11.59 -3.79
C GLN A 609 -23.27 11.36 -3.78
N GLY A 610 -24.05 12.41 -3.84
CA GLY A 610 -25.52 12.32 -3.75
C GLY A 610 -26.03 11.76 -2.41
N GLY A 611 -25.22 11.85 -1.34
CA GLY A 611 -25.52 11.28 -0.03
C GLY A 611 -25.13 9.80 0.11
N GLU A 612 -24.54 9.18 -0.90
CA GLU A 612 -24.03 7.81 -0.86
C GLU A 612 -22.52 7.80 -0.74
N ALA A 613 -21.98 6.88 0.05
CA ALA A 613 -20.56 6.58 0.08
C ALA A 613 -20.21 5.72 -1.14
N ARG A 614 -19.46 6.27 -2.09
CA ARG A 614 -19.03 5.56 -3.31
C ARG A 614 -17.55 5.26 -3.26
N PRO A 615 -17.14 4.03 -3.60
CA PRO A 615 -15.72 3.69 -3.71
C PRO A 615 -14.96 4.64 -4.64
N MET A 616 -13.74 4.95 -4.27
CA MET A 616 -12.80 5.72 -5.09
C MET A 616 -11.69 4.82 -5.60
N ALA A 617 -11.23 5.06 -6.82
CA ALA A 617 -10.03 4.44 -7.34
C ALA A 617 -8.78 4.81 -6.52
N ALA A 618 -7.69 4.07 -6.73
CA ALA A 618 -6.38 4.42 -6.19
C ALA A 618 -6.02 5.88 -6.53
N ALA A 619 -5.18 6.52 -5.70
CA ALA A 619 -4.73 7.88 -5.98
C ALA A 619 -3.92 7.89 -7.28
N THR A 620 -4.36 8.69 -8.24
CA THR A 620 -3.53 9.07 -9.36
C THR A 620 -2.77 10.33 -8.93
N PRO A 621 -1.44 10.31 -8.89
CA PRO A 621 -0.67 11.52 -8.63
C PRO A 621 -1.04 12.60 -9.64
N ARG A 622 -1.41 13.77 -9.16
CA ARG A 622 -1.68 14.92 -10.04
C ARG A 622 -0.35 15.57 -10.40
N ASP A 623 -0.04 15.54 -11.63
CA ASP A 623 1.08 16.29 -12.24
C ASP A 623 0.66 17.75 -12.43
N ASN A 624 0.58 18.51 -11.32
CA ASN A 624 0.12 19.90 -11.37
C ASN A 624 1.10 20.84 -12.08
N ALA A 625 2.39 20.57 -12.03
CA ALA A 625 3.42 21.43 -12.66
C ALA A 625 3.38 21.35 -14.18
N LEU A 626 3.13 20.18 -14.75
CA LEU A 626 3.09 20.00 -16.20
C LEU A 626 1.75 20.43 -16.83
N GLN A 627 0.65 20.41 -16.08
CA GLN A 627 -0.63 20.95 -16.61
C GLN A 627 -0.59 22.48 -16.76
N GLU A 628 0.20 23.18 -15.96
CA GLU A 628 0.43 24.63 -16.12
C GLU A 628 1.38 24.92 -17.29
N GLU A 629 2.50 24.20 -17.43
CA GLU A 629 3.41 24.35 -18.58
C GLU A 629 2.75 24.01 -19.92
N LEU A 630 1.94 22.93 -19.97
CA LEU A 630 1.23 22.54 -21.19
C LEU A 630 0.05 23.48 -21.54
N ARG A 631 -0.53 24.18 -20.56
CA ARG A 631 -1.50 25.24 -20.84
C ARG A 631 -0.87 26.44 -21.53
N ASP A 632 0.34 26.80 -21.17
CA ASP A 632 1.08 27.90 -21.78
C ASP A 632 1.60 27.56 -23.19
N ASP A 633 1.96 26.29 -23.45
CA ASP A 633 2.41 25.82 -24.77
C ASP A 633 1.26 25.54 -25.77
N LEU A 634 0.02 25.35 -25.26
CA LEU A 634 -1.17 25.12 -26.11
C LEU A 634 -1.98 26.39 -26.42
N GLN A 635 -1.62 27.55 -25.83
CA GLN A 635 -2.21 28.82 -26.26
C GLN A 635 -1.63 29.27 -27.60
N PRO A 636 -2.48 29.53 -28.60
CA PRO A 636 -1.99 30.03 -29.88
C PRO A 636 -1.26 31.38 -29.67
N PRO A 637 -0.14 31.64 -30.38
CA PRO A 637 0.57 32.90 -30.29
C PRO A 637 -0.29 34.02 -30.88
N GLY A 638 -1.07 34.70 -30.09
CA GLY A 638 -1.99 35.75 -30.52
C GLY A 638 -2.84 36.44 -29.45
N GLU A 639 -2.86 35.92 -28.21
CA GLU A 639 -3.59 36.55 -27.10
C GLU A 639 -2.64 36.81 -25.92
N ARG A 640 -1.60 37.58 -26.15
CA ARG A 640 -0.81 38.21 -25.07
C ARG A 640 -1.06 39.69 -25.03
#